data_268838d068f813ce0c334c958ef439df
#
_entry.id   268838d068f813ce0c334c958ef439df
#
_cell.length_a   1.000
_cell.length_b   1.000
_cell.length_c   1.000
_cell.angle_alpha   90.00
_cell.angle_beta   90.00
_cell.angle_gamma   90.00
#
_symmetry.space_group_name_H-M   'P 1'
#
loop_
_entity.id
_entity.type
_entity.pdbx_description
1 polymer ?
#
loop_
_entity_poly.entity_id
_entity_poly.type
_entity_poly.pdbx_seq_one_letter_code
_entity_poly.pdbx_strand_id
1 'polypeptide(L)'
;PLQHSAETRAAVFRTAHQLVQAGLQPDLASVYQLFRALDRLTASALRIVVHMTYARRIRLDGQPLQAEDFKTQPEGHTGGALNMVPAYAGYLALNVLTGKTRAWLMGQGHCVAAIDALNVLTGNLHPEQERAYADGEEGLNRLLQDFYGYAQAPNGAPAAPLGSHVNPHTAGGIAEGGYLGFAELQYAHMPLPGETLVAFLSDGAAEEQRGSDWIPRWWRAEDCGAALPVMIANGRRIEQRTELGTHEGLEGFKLHLRRCGFDPISFDGRDPAAFVCTLWEMEQRLERRVQEKNSGILRYPLPIPYGIAETVKGFGFYGAGNNAAHNLPLPGNPHNDEQARQLFNQHANELWVEPEALELARRLFAEQRGERPLERDNPLALRHPIEPIIPPLRYRDDACSPMAALDRFYTELVEANPDLRARVGNPDELASNRLGGVLKALKHRVSEPESELESVSGRVITALNEEAVVSACLANQGGLNLVASYEAFCVKMLGAVRQTLIFARQQKEVGRPAGWLGWPLVATSHTWENGKNQQSHQDTTFCEALLGEMSDMVRVLFPADHNSALALLPTIYRSRGQLACLVIPKRDRPMVFDAVQAERLARDGAILVEERCGSDPLLLIANGSYQLEQMRRAAQRLAEAGQAYRLVYLQEPGRFRAPRDRWEVEAVADEALVERLFPDSHERRVLLTHMRAEVARGHLWPILPDARRTSVLGYRNRGGTLDEAGMQFANRACWGNVLAACARLMEVPRTALLTPEEAAAVAGKGDPALLR
;
A
#
# COMPACT_ATOMS: atom_id res chain seq x y z
N PRO A 1 21.15 31.84 9.30
CA PRO A 1 22.22 30.89 9.15
C PRO A 1 22.15 29.82 10.24
N LEU A 2 22.34 28.58 9.85
CA LEU A 2 22.31 27.43 10.77
C LEU A 2 23.56 27.44 11.64
N GLN A 3 23.41 27.05 12.92
CA GLN A 3 24.52 26.97 13.86
C GLN A 3 24.76 25.50 14.21
N HIS A 4 26.00 25.03 13.98
CA HIS A 4 26.37 23.66 14.33
C HIS A 4 26.81 23.56 15.77
N SER A 5 26.30 22.57 16.50
CA SER A 5 26.76 22.22 17.83
C SER A 5 28.22 21.72 17.80
N ALA A 6 28.86 21.67 18.98
CA ALA A 6 30.20 21.11 19.08
C ALA A 6 30.23 19.63 18.68
N GLU A 7 29.20 18.88 19.04
CA GLU A 7 28.98 17.47 18.69
C GLU A 7 28.86 17.29 17.19
N THR A 8 28.03 18.13 16.51
CA THR A 8 27.89 18.08 15.04
C THR A 8 29.22 18.40 14.36
N ARG A 9 29.96 19.44 14.79
CA ARG A 9 31.26 19.77 14.19
C ARG A 9 32.25 18.60 14.33
N ALA A 10 32.30 17.95 15.49
CA ALA A 10 33.15 16.78 15.70
C ALA A 10 32.69 15.59 14.81
N ALA A 11 31.38 15.40 14.62
CA ALA A 11 30.86 14.37 13.71
C ALA A 11 31.21 14.66 12.25
N VAL A 12 31.05 15.91 11.78
CA VAL A 12 31.45 16.35 10.44
C VAL A 12 32.93 16.09 10.18
N PHE A 13 33.80 16.42 11.16
CA PHE A 13 35.23 16.13 11.05
C PHE A 13 35.51 14.64 10.85
N ARG A 14 34.91 13.78 11.69
CA ARG A 14 35.08 12.31 11.56
C ARG A 14 34.55 11.80 10.24
N THR A 15 33.34 12.18 9.85
CA THR A 15 32.68 11.76 8.62
C THR A 15 33.51 12.20 7.39
N ALA A 16 34.01 13.43 7.36
CA ALA A 16 34.84 13.93 6.27
C ALA A 16 36.11 13.08 6.09
N HIS A 17 36.79 12.75 7.17
CA HIS A 17 37.97 11.88 7.11
C HIS A 17 37.63 10.48 6.63
N GLN A 18 36.53 9.89 7.10
CA GLN A 18 36.08 8.58 6.65
C GLN A 18 35.74 8.55 5.16
N LEU A 19 35.05 9.57 4.64
CA LEU A 19 34.70 9.67 3.23
C LEU A 19 35.94 9.77 2.32
N VAL A 20 36.94 10.55 2.75
CA VAL A 20 38.21 10.67 2.03
C VAL A 20 39.01 9.36 2.12
N GLN A 21 39.10 8.74 3.29
CA GLN A 21 39.77 7.44 3.47
C GLN A 21 39.14 6.30 2.66
N ALA A 22 37.80 6.34 2.52
CA ALA A 22 37.05 5.40 1.70
C ALA A 22 37.17 5.68 0.19
N GLY A 23 37.88 6.75 -0.23
CA GLY A 23 38.02 7.16 -1.62
C GLY A 23 36.72 7.71 -2.24
N LEU A 24 35.72 8.04 -1.43
CA LEU A 24 34.43 8.58 -1.89
C LEU A 24 34.50 10.07 -2.19
N GLN A 25 35.47 10.77 -1.61
CA GLN A 25 35.74 12.18 -1.85
C GLN A 25 37.25 12.39 -2.06
N PRO A 26 37.64 13.35 -2.90
CA PRO A 26 39.05 13.57 -3.26
C PRO A 26 39.87 14.14 -2.08
N ASP A 27 39.28 15.04 -1.31
CA ASP A 27 39.92 15.72 -0.19
C ASP A 27 38.91 16.30 0.81
N LEU A 28 39.40 16.77 1.95
CA LEU A 28 38.57 17.37 3.00
C LEU A 28 37.97 18.72 2.58
N ALA A 29 38.64 19.48 1.72
CA ALA A 29 38.15 20.79 1.29
C ALA A 29 36.85 20.64 0.48
N SER A 30 36.81 19.68 -0.43
CA SER A 30 35.61 19.32 -1.21
C SER A 30 34.45 18.95 -0.31
N VAL A 31 34.68 18.11 0.70
CA VAL A 31 33.66 17.72 1.69
C VAL A 31 33.14 18.95 2.45
N TYR A 32 34.02 19.80 2.97
CA TYR A 32 33.58 21.00 3.71
C TYR A 32 32.88 22.03 2.84
N GLN A 33 33.25 22.14 1.56
CA GLN A 33 32.54 23.00 0.61
C GLN A 33 31.10 22.51 0.42
N LEU A 34 30.89 21.19 0.33
CA LEU A 34 29.54 20.63 0.21
C LEU A 34 28.71 20.85 1.48
N PHE A 35 29.28 20.70 2.67
CA PHE A 35 28.56 21.02 3.91
C PHE A 35 28.17 22.50 3.98
N ARG A 36 29.00 23.44 3.53
CA ARG A 36 28.62 24.86 3.43
C ARG A 36 27.53 25.09 2.40
N ALA A 37 27.54 24.38 1.28
CA ALA A 37 26.49 24.42 0.29
C ALA A 37 25.16 23.86 0.85
N LEU A 38 25.24 22.77 1.61
CA LEU A 38 24.10 22.17 2.32
C LEU A 38 23.41 23.16 3.24
N ASP A 39 24.15 23.92 4.04
CA ASP A 39 23.58 24.94 4.94
C ASP A 39 22.79 26.02 4.20
N ARG A 40 23.34 26.48 3.07
CA ARG A 40 22.68 27.50 2.21
C ARG A 40 21.42 26.97 1.56
N LEU A 41 21.47 25.75 1.02
CA LEU A 41 20.30 25.07 0.43
C LEU A 41 19.23 24.83 1.48
N THR A 42 19.60 24.41 2.69
CA THR A 42 18.67 24.20 3.79
C THR A 42 17.98 25.48 4.22
N ALA A 43 18.74 26.58 4.42
CA ALA A 43 18.16 27.89 4.77
C ALA A 43 17.20 28.38 3.68
N SER A 44 17.59 28.29 2.41
CA SER A 44 16.73 28.66 1.27
C SER A 44 15.48 27.79 1.18
N ALA A 45 15.59 26.48 1.44
CA ALA A 45 14.44 25.58 1.44
C ALA A 45 13.45 25.89 2.58
N LEU A 46 13.95 26.19 3.80
CA LEU A 46 13.11 26.67 4.91
C LEU A 46 12.36 27.96 4.51
N ARG A 47 13.04 28.89 3.85
CA ARG A 47 12.43 30.12 3.34
C ARG A 47 11.37 29.85 2.27
N ILE A 48 11.63 28.96 1.32
CA ILE A 48 10.65 28.57 0.29
C ILE A 48 9.42 27.91 0.93
N VAL A 49 9.57 27.01 1.90
CA VAL A 49 8.45 26.36 2.60
C VAL A 49 7.50 27.35 3.23
N VAL A 50 8.01 28.37 3.95
CA VAL A 50 7.12 29.38 4.55
C VAL A 50 6.45 30.25 3.48
N HIS A 51 7.12 30.53 2.37
CA HIS A 51 6.53 31.24 1.23
C HIS A 51 5.46 30.37 0.53
N MET A 52 5.69 29.06 0.34
CA MET A 52 4.68 28.15 -0.22
C MET A 52 3.38 28.18 0.56
N THR A 53 3.45 28.31 1.90
CA THR A 53 2.26 28.39 2.75
C THR A 53 1.52 29.72 2.61
N TYR A 54 2.22 30.85 2.66
CA TYR A 54 1.59 32.16 2.85
C TYR A 54 1.61 33.06 1.62
N ALA A 55 2.61 32.91 0.72
CA ALA A 55 2.89 33.88 -0.33
C ALA A 55 2.64 33.32 -1.75
N ARG A 56 2.42 34.25 -2.69
CA ARG A 56 2.35 34.00 -4.13
C ARG A 56 3.65 34.37 -4.84
N ARG A 57 4.53 35.07 -4.11
CA ARG A 57 5.82 35.53 -4.60
C ARG A 57 6.91 35.33 -3.58
N ILE A 58 8.12 35.11 -4.05
CA ILE A 58 9.36 35.19 -3.31
C ILE A 58 10.31 36.12 -4.04
N ARG A 59 11.02 36.94 -3.30
CA ARG A 59 12.03 37.85 -3.87
C ARG A 59 13.42 37.32 -3.52
N LEU A 60 14.20 37.00 -4.53
CA LEU A 60 15.54 36.45 -4.31
C LEU A 60 16.50 37.54 -3.81
N ASP A 61 16.23 38.84 -4.06
CA ASP A 61 17.00 39.98 -3.55
C ASP A 61 16.78 40.27 -2.05
N GLY A 62 15.91 39.48 -1.37
CA GLY A 62 15.63 39.61 0.06
C GLY A 62 14.72 40.80 0.42
N GLN A 63 14.19 41.55 -0.55
CA GLN A 63 13.27 42.65 -0.25
C GLN A 63 11.96 42.14 0.38
N PRO A 64 11.37 42.90 1.32
CA PRO A 64 10.14 42.53 1.98
C PRO A 64 8.95 42.45 1.01
N LEU A 65 8.05 41.49 1.24
CA LEU A 65 6.82 41.31 0.49
C LEU A 65 5.76 42.32 0.91
N GLN A 66 4.95 42.78 -0.07
CA GLN A 66 3.80 43.65 0.12
C GLN A 66 2.50 42.85 0.25
N ALA A 67 1.37 43.48 0.59
CA ALA A 67 0.10 42.79 0.83
C ALA A 67 -0.36 41.89 -0.34
N GLU A 68 -0.21 42.40 -1.57
CA GLU A 68 -0.58 41.73 -2.82
C GLU A 68 0.30 40.51 -3.15
N ASP A 69 1.48 40.40 -2.55
CA ASP A 69 2.38 39.27 -2.76
C ASP A 69 1.94 38.02 -1.95
N PHE A 70 0.99 38.18 -1.02
CA PHE A 70 0.48 37.09 -0.18
C PHE A 70 -0.81 36.45 -0.74
N LYS A 71 -1.03 35.20 -0.37
CA LYS A 71 -2.25 34.45 -0.68
C LYS A 71 -3.43 35.05 0.10
N THR A 72 -4.58 35.19 -0.54
CA THR A 72 -5.83 35.56 0.13
C THR A 72 -6.31 34.48 1.10
N GLN A 73 -6.00 33.23 0.79
CA GLN A 73 -6.27 32.04 1.61
C GLN A 73 -4.98 31.24 1.73
N PRO A 74 -4.14 31.49 2.75
CA PRO A 74 -2.94 30.70 2.98
C PRO A 74 -3.32 29.30 3.45
N GLU A 75 -2.56 28.30 2.98
CA GLU A 75 -2.80 26.89 3.28
C GLU A 75 -1.50 26.10 3.28
N GLY A 76 -1.37 25.12 4.20
CA GLY A 76 -0.21 24.25 4.29
C GLY A 76 0.05 23.75 5.70
N HIS A 77 0.91 22.73 5.81
CA HIS A 77 1.38 22.12 7.06
C HIS A 77 2.81 22.59 7.36
N THR A 78 2.94 23.85 7.79
CA THR A 78 4.24 24.54 7.89
C THR A 78 5.20 23.87 8.83
N GLY A 79 4.76 23.52 10.07
CA GLY A 79 5.66 23.08 11.13
C GLY A 79 6.32 21.73 10.87
N GLY A 80 5.57 20.78 10.33
CA GLY A 80 6.13 19.48 9.95
C GLY A 80 7.09 19.60 8.77
N ALA A 81 6.71 20.39 7.74
CA ALA A 81 7.55 20.62 6.58
C ALA A 81 8.89 21.29 6.97
N LEU A 82 8.87 22.30 7.85
CA LEU A 82 10.11 22.94 8.33
C LEU A 82 11.04 21.95 9.04
N ASN A 83 10.49 20.99 9.81
CA ASN A 83 11.30 19.95 10.44
C ASN A 83 11.85 18.91 9.43
N MET A 84 11.15 18.69 8.31
CA MET A 84 11.59 17.77 7.27
C MET A 84 12.71 18.36 6.41
N VAL A 85 12.81 19.68 6.26
CA VAL A 85 13.84 20.32 5.42
C VAL A 85 15.27 19.89 5.82
N PRO A 86 15.75 19.99 7.08
CA PRO A 86 17.08 19.52 7.44
C PRO A 86 17.29 18.02 7.18
N ALA A 87 16.24 17.20 7.40
CA ALA A 87 16.28 15.77 7.21
C ALA A 87 16.49 15.39 5.72
N TYR A 88 15.66 15.91 4.85
CA TYR A 88 15.76 15.61 3.43
C TYR A 88 17.00 16.26 2.78
N ALA A 89 17.39 17.45 3.21
CA ALA A 89 18.63 18.10 2.76
C ALA A 89 19.87 17.26 3.12
N GLY A 90 19.94 16.77 4.37
CA GLY A 90 21.03 15.91 4.83
C GLY A 90 21.08 14.58 4.08
N TYR A 91 19.92 13.99 3.80
CA TYR A 91 19.80 12.78 2.99
C TYR A 91 20.33 13.01 1.55
N LEU A 92 19.91 14.10 0.88
CA LEU A 92 20.41 14.45 -0.45
C LEU A 92 21.93 14.65 -0.45
N ALA A 93 22.45 15.37 0.55
CA ALA A 93 23.88 15.63 0.70
C ALA A 93 24.69 14.34 0.89
N LEU A 94 24.19 13.40 1.70
CA LEU A 94 24.85 12.10 1.87
C LEU A 94 24.90 11.33 0.55
N ASN A 95 23.82 11.35 -0.23
CA ASN A 95 23.79 10.71 -1.53
C ASN A 95 24.83 11.31 -2.48
N VAL A 96 24.93 12.64 -2.53
CA VAL A 96 25.96 13.35 -3.31
C VAL A 96 27.36 13.01 -2.83
N LEU A 97 27.61 13.07 -1.51
CA LEU A 97 28.94 12.78 -0.92
C LEU A 97 29.42 11.36 -1.17
N THR A 98 28.52 10.40 -1.28
CA THR A 98 28.85 8.98 -1.45
C THR A 98 28.70 8.47 -2.88
N GLY A 99 28.14 9.27 -3.79
CA GLY A 99 27.79 8.83 -5.15
C GLY A 99 26.73 7.72 -5.22
N LYS A 100 26.01 7.48 -4.12
CA LYS A 100 25.00 6.42 -3.98
C LYS A 100 23.61 7.02 -3.83
N THR A 101 22.66 6.62 -4.66
CA THR A 101 21.24 6.97 -4.45
C THR A 101 20.58 5.95 -3.53
N ARG A 102 20.16 6.39 -2.36
CA ARG A 102 19.37 5.62 -1.42
C ARG A 102 17.89 5.81 -1.71
N ALA A 103 17.11 4.77 -1.49
CA ALA A 103 15.68 4.92 -1.45
C ALA A 103 15.26 5.71 -0.20
N TRP A 104 14.10 6.36 -0.24
CA TRP A 104 13.56 7.07 0.89
C TRP A 104 12.04 6.91 1.03
N LEU A 105 11.56 7.08 2.24
CA LEU A 105 10.16 7.04 2.61
C LEU A 105 9.91 8.14 3.63
N MET A 106 8.78 8.83 3.52
CA MET A 106 8.34 9.85 4.47
C MET A 106 6.97 9.49 5.03
N GLY A 107 6.90 9.17 6.32
CA GLY A 107 5.66 8.86 7.02
C GLY A 107 4.74 10.07 7.24
N GLN A 108 5.29 11.27 7.17
CA GLN A 108 4.53 12.52 7.25
C GLN A 108 4.28 13.10 5.86
N GLY A 109 3.50 12.42 5.03
CA GLY A 109 3.25 12.81 3.63
C GLY A 109 2.83 14.27 3.42
N HIS A 110 2.16 14.87 4.40
CA HIS A 110 1.77 16.29 4.41
C HIS A 110 2.96 17.27 4.53
N CYS A 111 4.19 16.78 4.79
CA CYS A 111 5.40 17.61 4.83
C CYS A 111 6.05 17.80 3.45
N VAL A 112 5.34 17.50 2.38
CA VAL A 112 5.82 17.52 0.98
C VAL A 112 6.44 18.85 0.55
N ALA A 113 6.03 19.97 1.11
CA ALA A 113 6.61 21.28 0.78
C ALA A 113 8.14 21.30 0.99
N ALA A 114 8.68 20.57 1.97
CA ALA A 114 10.11 20.43 2.17
C ALA A 114 10.79 19.70 1.01
N ILE A 115 10.14 18.66 0.51
CA ILE A 115 10.63 17.85 -0.61
C ILE A 115 10.64 18.66 -1.90
N ASP A 116 9.52 19.33 -2.19
CA ASP A 116 9.38 20.16 -3.40
C ASP A 116 10.39 21.31 -3.39
N ALA A 117 10.55 22.02 -2.27
CA ALA A 117 11.51 23.11 -2.13
C ALA A 117 12.96 22.64 -2.41
N LEU A 118 13.38 21.53 -1.82
CA LEU A 118 14.73 20.99 -2.01
C LEU A 118 14.92 20.39 -3.39
N ASN A 119 13.91 19.72 -3.96
CA ASN A 119 13.99 19.18 -5.29
C ASN A 119 14.18 20.28 -6.34
N VAL A 120 13.46 21.40 -6.21
CA VAL A 120 13.65 22.56 -7.10
C VAL A 120 15.04 23.17 -6.93
N LEU A 121 15.51 23.37 -5.69
CA LEU A 121 16.83 23.93 -5.43
C LEU A 121 17.97 23.04 -5.95
N THR A 122 17.83 21.75 -5.90
CA THR A 122 18.88 20.79 -6.31
C THR A 122 18.72 20.26 -7.73
N GLY A 123 17.67 20.66 -8.46
CA GLY A 123 17.37 20.15 -9.80
C GLY A 123 16.99 18.66 -9.81
N ASN A 124 16.44 18.15 -8.71
CA ASN A 124 15.91 16.79 -8.59
C ASN A 124 14.45 16.76 -9.08
N LEU A 125 14.23 17.08 -10.38
CA LEU A 125 12.92 17.35 -10.96
C LEU A 125 12.59 16.42 -12.13
N HIS A 126 11.31 16.04 -12.28
CA HIS A 126 10.82 15.42 -13.51
C HIS A 126 10.70 16.48 -14.63
N PRO A 127 10.78 16.09 -15.91
CA PRO A 127 10.81 17.06 -17.01
C PRO A 127 9.64 18.05 -17.00
N GLU A 128 8.47 17.67 -16.54
CA GLU A 128 7.31 18.55 -16.40
C GLU A 128 7.46 19.55 -15.26
N GLN A 129 8.03 19.13 -14.13
CA GLN A 129 8.34 20.02 -13.00
C GLN A 129 9.51 20.94 -13.33
N GLU A 130 10.51 20.44 -14.02
CA GLU A 130 11.63 21.26 -14.49
C GLU A 130 11.14 22.39 -15.40
N ARG A 131 10.30 22.08 -16.38
CA ARG A 131 9.68 23.11 -17.24
C ARG A 131 8.83 24.12 -16.47
N ALA A 132 8.23 23.71 -15.36
CA ALA A 132 7.36 24.57 -14.57
C ALA A 132 8.12 25.43 -13.55
N TYR A 133 9.17 24.89 -12.91
CA TYR A 133 9.71 25.44 -11.67
C TYR A 133 11.21 25.77 -11.68
N ALA A 134 11.97 25.39 -12.71
CA ALA A 134 13.43 25.54 -12.70
C ALA A 134 13.90 26.98 -13.02
N ASP A 135 13.04 27.85 -13.51
CA ASP A 135 13.40 29.18 -13.99
C ASP A 135 13.46 30.22 -12.86
N GLY A 136 14.47 30.13 -12.01
CA GLY A 136 14.84 31.13 -11.03
C GLY A 136 13.67 31.62 -10.14
N GLU A 137 13.54 32.95 -10.00
CA GLU A 137 12.47 33.56 -9.22
C GLU A 137 11.07 33.30 -9.82
N GLU A 138 10.96 33.29 -11.15
CA GLU A 138 9.68 33.06 -11.83
C GLU A 138 9.18 31.64 -11.63
N GLY A 139 10.07 30.65 -11.77
CA GLY A 139 9.76 29.25 -11.47
C GLY A 139 9.36 29.03 -10.01
N LEU A 140 10.05 29.65 -9.07
CA LEU A 140 9.68 29.61 -7.65
C LEU A 140 8.32 30.26 -7.40
N ASN A 141 8.03 31.43 -8.00
CA ASN A 141 6.73 32.08 -7.87
C ASN A 141 5.59 31.17 -8.36
N ARG A 142 5.82 30.45 -9.47
CA ARG A 142 4.87 29.45 -9.95
C ARG A 142 4.69 28.30 -8.97
N LEU A 143 5.78 27.77 -8.40
CA LEU A 143 5.70 26.72 -7.36
C LEU A 143 4.82 27.16 -6.19
N LEU A 144 4.99 28.40 -5.71
CA LEU A 144 4.22 28.94 -4.60
C LEU A 144 2.72 29.08 -4.94
N GLN A 145 2.41 29.45 -6.18
CA GLN A 145 1.03 29.60 -6.64
C GLN A 145 0.34 28.27 -6.89
N ASP A 146 1.07 27.28 -7.37
CA ASP A 146 0.56 25.93 -7.64
C ASP A 146 0.33 25.12 -6.35
N PHE A 147 1.11 25.36 -5.30
CA PHE A 147 0.96 24.67 -4.02
C PHE A 147 -0.36 25.09 -3.34
N TYR A 148 -1.29 24.13 -3.18
CA TYR A 148 -2.69 24.37 -2.81
C TYR A 148 -3.42 25.37 -3.75
N GLY A 149 -3.01 25.42 -5.02
CA GLY A 149 -3.63 26.32 -6.01
C GLY A 149 -4.97 25.82 -6.54
N TYR A 150 -5.28 24.53 -6.38
CA TYR A 150 -6.52 23.86 -6.81
C TYR A 150 -6.89 24.05 -8.30
N ALA A 151 -5.93 24.42 -9.14
CA ALA A 151 -6.16 24.55 -10.57
C ALA A 151 -6.42 23.18 -11.21
N GLN A 152 -7.42 23.13 -12.10
CA GLN A 152 -7.83 21.92 -12.79
C GLN A 152 -7.54 22.02 -14.29
N ALA A 153 -7.07 20.92 -14.87
CA ALA A 153 -6.99 20.73 -16.30
C ALA A 153 -8.38 20.42 -16.91
N PRO A 154 -8.57 20.57 -18.23
CA PRO A 154 -9.87 20.31 -18.88
C PRO A 154 -10.41 18.89 -18.70
N ASN A 155 -9.56 17.93 -18.43
CA ASN A 155 -9.92 16.54 -18.16
C ASN A 155 -10.30 16.27 -16.68
N GLY A 156 -10.32 17.30 -15.82
CA GLY A 156 -10.65 17.22 -14.41
C GLY A 156 -9.47 16.83 -13.50
N ALA A 157 -8.28 16.57 -14.04
CA ALA A 157 -7.08 16.30 -13.25
C ALA A 157 -6.51 17.60 -12.65
N PRO A 158 -5.70 17.51 -11.58
CA PRO A 158 -4.92 18.66 -11.11
C PRO A 158 -4.02 19.22 -12.24
N ALA A 159 -4.01 20.53 -12.40
CA ALA A 159 -3.19 21.17 -13.43
C ALA A 159 -1.73 21.34 -13.01
N ALA A 160 -1.46 21.44 -11.70
CA ALA A 160 -0.11 21.59 -11.17
C ALA A 160 0.63 20.23 -11.14
N PRO A 161 1.90 20.17 -11.58
CA PRO A 161 2.72 18.95 -11.55
C PRO A 161 3.31 18.68 -10.14
N LEU A 162 2.57 18.96 -9.10
CA LEU A 162 2.87 18.66 -7.68
C LEU A 162 1.56 18.45 -6.91
N GLY A 163 1.65 18.02 -5.66
CA GLY A 163 0.51 17.82 -4.77
C GLY A 163 0.76 18.36 -3.36
N SER A 164 -0.22 18.27 -2.50
CA SER A 164 -0.12 18.64 -1.08
C SER A 164 0.42 17.49 -0.19
N HIS A 165 0.55 16.31 -0.74
CA HIS A 165 1.12 15.11 -0.10
C HIS A 165 2.10 14.44 -1.05
N VAL A 166 2.96 13.59 -0.50
CA VAL A 166 3.89 12.76 -1.30
C VAL A 166 3.10 11.94 -2.31
N ASN A 167 3.53 11.97 -3.55
CA ASN A 167 2.92 11.30 -4.69
C ASN A 167 3.98 11.04 -5.76
N PRO A 168 3.66 10.39 -6.90
CA PRO A 168 4.63 10.07 -7.95
C PRO A 168 5.37 11.25 -8.55
N HIS A 169 4.79 12.44 -8.53
CA HIS A 169 5.48 13.65 -9.01
C HIS A 169 6.56 14.13 -8.04
N THR A 170 6.40 13.85 -6.74
CA THR A 170 7.31 14.29 -5.69
C THR A 170 8.31 13.21 -5.30
N ALA A 171 7.85 12.00 -5.04
CA ALA A 171 8.63 10.94 -4.39
C ALA A 171 9.04 9.79 -5.32
N GLY A 172 8.78 9.90 -6.62
CA GLY A 172 9.14 8.81 -7.55
C GLY A 172 8.44 7.48 -7.29
N GLY A 173 7.40 7.45 -6.43
CA GLY A 173 6.51 6.32 -6.31
C GLY A 173 6.72 5.38 -5.14
N ILE A 174 7.49 5.70 -4.14
CA ILE A 174 7.40 4.95 -2.88
C ILE A 174 6.13 5.38 -2.14
N ALA A 175 5.32 4.39 -1.74
CA ALA A 175 4.16 4.63 -0.92
C ALA A 175 4.59 5.37 0.35
N GLU A 176 3.91 6.43 0.65
CA GLU A 176 4.09 7.15 1.88
C GLU A 176 3.04 6.69 2.90
N GLY A 177 3.34 6.90 4.15
CA GLY A 177 2.53 6.36 5.19
C GLY A 177 1.69 7.35 5.95
N GLY A 178 1.18 8.38 5.35
CA GLY A 178 0.37 9.36 6.06
C GLY A 178 -0.71 8.76 6.98
N TYR A 179 -1.16 7.56 6.68
CA TYR A 179 -2.12 6.81 7.50
C TYR A 179 -1.50 5.67 8.31
N LEU A 180 -0.33 5.21 7.92
CA LEU A 180 0.21 3.94 8.41
C LEU A 180 1.17 4.12 9.60
N GLY A 181 1.67 5.34 9.82
CA GLY A 181 2.60 5.60 10.90
C GLY A 181 3.79 4.64 10.86
N PHE A 182 4.00 3.84 11.88
CA PHE A 182 5.05 2.84 11.91
C PHE A 182 4.86 1.64 10.98
N ALA A 183 3.74 1.50 10.32
CA ALA A 183 3.61 0.48 9.29
C ALA A 183 4.65 0.65 8.19
N GLU A 184 5.13 1.86 7.93
CA GLU A 184 6.23 2.15 7.00
C GLU A 184 7.55 1.52 7.42
N LEU A 185 7.79 1.34 8.70
CA LEU A 185 8.98 0.63 9.18
C LEU A 185 9.00 -0.83 8.71
N GLN A 186 7.86 -1.39 8.43
CA GLN A 186 7.74 -2.75 7.90
C GLN A 186 8.21 -2.81 6.45
N TYR A 187 8.14 -1.70 5.72
CA TYR A 187 8.78 -1.55 4.43
C TYR A 187 10.30 -1.52 4.52
N ALA A 188 10.85 -1.18 5.69
CA ALA A 188 12.29 -1.01 5.86
C ALA A 188 13.09 -2.30 5.65
N HIS A 189 12.49 -3.48 5.72
CA HIS A 189 13.18 -4.72 5.39
C HIS A 189 13.04 -5.14 3.92
N MET A 190 12.54 -4.24 3.08
CA MET A 190 12.30 -4.45 1.66
C MET A 190 13.45 -4.15 0.73
N PRO A 191 14.43 -3.27 1.04
CA PRO A 191 15.61 -3.17 0.20
C PRO A 191 16.23 -4.54 -0.03
N LEU A 192 16.71 -4.79 -1.24
CA LEU A 192 17.52 -5.97 -1.54
C LEU A 192 18.95 -5.79 -1.01
N PRO A 193 19.72 -6.86 -0.81
CA PRO A 193 21.12 -6.74 -0.44
C PRO A 193 21.86 -5.74 -1.34
N GLY A 194 22.62 -4.83 -0.72
CA GLY A 194 23.30 -3.72 -1.41
C GLY A 194 22.50 -2.43 -1.57
N GLU A 195 21.18 -2.46 -1.38
CA GLU A 195 20.32 -1.28 -1.38
C GLU A 195 20.15 -0.71 0.03
N THR A 196 19.76 0.56 0.12
CA THR A 196 19.45 1.25 1.38
C THR A 196 18.12 1.98 1.27
N LEU A 197 17.29 1.85 2.31
CA LEU A 197 16.09 2.67 2.53
C LEU A 197 16.29 3.56 3.76
N VAL A 198 16.08 4.87 3.62
CA VAL A 198 15.97 5.83 4.71
C VAL A 198 14.50 6.12 4.94
N ALA A 199 13.99 5.85 6.14
CA ALA A 199 12.60 6.08 6.52
C ALA A 199 12.51 7.23 7.51
N PHE A 200 11.89 8.36 7.11
CA PHE A 200 11.62 9.50 7.98
C PHE A 200 10.26 9.33 8.66
N LEU A 201 10.24 9.37 9.98
CA LEU A 201 9.07 9.07 10.80
C LEU A 201 8.79 10.24 11.76
N SER A 202 7.55 10.33 12.28
CA SER A 202 7.19 11.31 13.28
C SER A 202 7.07 10.70 14.68
N ASP A 203 7.35 11.50 15.70
CA ASP A 203 7.17 11.14 17.09
C ASP A 203 5.69 10.88 17.44
N GLY A 204 4.75 11.65 16.89
CA GLY A 204 3.32 11.42 17.07
C GLY A 204 2.86 10.08 16.51
N ALA A 205 3.36 9.66 15.35
CA ALA A 205 3.09 8.32 14.83
C ALA A 205 3.76 7.23 15.68
N ALA A 206 4.98 7.49 16.18
CA ALA A 206 5.73 6.53 16.98
C ALA A 206 5.02 6.10 18.27
N GLU A 207 4.38 7.03 18.97
CA GLU A 207 3.72 6.72 20.24
C GLU A 207 2.34 6.05 20.06
N GLU A 208 1.73 6.13 18.90
CA GLU A 208 0.40 5.58 18.62
C GLU A 208 0.42 4.30 17.78
N GLN A 209 1.49 4.07 17.03
CA GLN A 209 1.63 2.93 16.15
C GLN A 209 2.31 1.75 16.83
N ARG A 210 1.93 0.57 16.41
CA ARG A 210 2.53 -0.69 16.84
C ARG A 210 3.41 -1.24 15.72
N GLY A 211 4.46 -1.97 16.04
CA GLY A 211 5.25 -2.68 15.05
C GLY A 211 6.68 -2.18 14.87
N SER A 212 7.11 -1.14 15.58
CA SER A 212 8.52 -0.71 15.60
C SER A 212 9.48 -1.80 16.09
N ASP A 213 8.99 -2.75 16.86
CA ASP A 213 9.73 -3.90 17.39
C ASP A 213 9.90 -5.06 16.38
N TRP A 214 9.30 -4.98 15.21
CA TRP A 214 9.24 -6.11 14.26
C TRP A 214 10.44 -6.20 13.34
N ILE A 215 10.97 -5.06 12.91
CA ILE A 215 12.06 -4.99 11.94
C ILE A 215 13.29 -5.77 12.39
N PRO A 216 13.82 -5.63 13.61
CA PRO A 216 14.99 -6.38 14.04
C PRO A 216 14.76 -7.90 14.05
N ARG A 217 13.56 -8.36 14.40
CA ARG A 217 13.23 -9.79 14.43
C ARG A 217 13.24 -10.43 13.04
N TRP A 218 12.80 -9.69 12.03
CA TRP A 218 12.65 -10.21 10.67
C TRP A 218 13.77 -9.83 9.72
N TRP A 219 14.54 -8.79 10.07
CA TRP A 219 15.62 -8.35 9.23
C TRP A 219 16.75 -9.39 9.16
N ARG A 220 17.24 -9.68 7.94
CA ARG A 220 18.38 -10.58 7.67
C ARG A 220 19.24 -9.98 6.57
N ALA A 221 20.53 -9.87 6.79
CA ALA A 221 21.46 -9.32 5.80
C ALA A 221 21.54 -10.15 4.51
N GLU A 222 21.18 -11.42 4.58
CA GLU A 222 21.23 -12.35 3.45
C GLU A 222 20.15 -12.07 2.40
N ASP A 223 19.03 -11.47 2.80
CA ASP A 223 17.92 -11.20 1.89
C ASP A 223 17.35 -9.78 2.01
N CYS A 224 17.89 -8.94 2.89
CA CYS A 224 17.45 -7.57 3.10
C CYS A 224 18.64 -6.60 2.97
N GLY A 225 18.40 -5.45 2.37
CA GLY A 225 19.32 -4.31 2.36
C GLY A 225 19.27 -3.52 3.66
N ALA A 226 19.99 -2.39 3.71
CA ALA A 226 20.02 -1.53 4.89
C ALA A 226 18.67 -0.82 5.09
N ALA A 227 18.17 -0.84 6.33
CA ALA A 227 17.01 -0.10 6.78
C ALA A 227 17.45 0.92 7.83
N LEU A 228 17.21 2.20 7.58
CA LEU A 228 17.63 3.33 8.40
C LEU A 228 16.43 4.15 8.84
N PRO A 229 15.71 3.75 9.91
CA PRO A 229 14.61 4.55 10.47
C PRO A 229 15.16 5.78 11.21
N VAL A 230 14.58 6.94 10.93
CA VAL A 230 14.91 8.21 11.56
C VAL A 230 13.63 8.91 12.02
N MET A 231 13.40 8.96 13.31
CA MET A 231 12.27 9.69 13.90
C MET A 231 12.63 11.16 14.07
N ILE A 232 11.78 12.04 13.57
CA ILE A 232 11.86 13.48 13.81
C ILE A 232 11.07 13.80 15.08
N ALA A 233 11.78 13.95 16.18
CA ALA A 233 11.23 14.19 17.50
C ALA A 233 11.02 15.69 17.72
N ASN A 234 9.88 16.23 17.30
CA ASN A 234 9.55 17.64 17.46
C ASN A 234 8.65 17.95 18.66
N GLY A 235 8.26 16.93 19.43
CA GLY A 235 7.50 17.01 20.66
C GLY A 235 6.02 17.33 20.50
N ARG A 236 5.47 17.27 19.25
CA ARG A 236 4.08 17.66 19.01
C ARG A 236 3.43 16.87 17.88
N ARG A 237 2.12 16.59 18.06
CA ARG A 237 1.25 16.01 17.04
C ARG A 237 0.01 16.89 16.89
N ILE A 238 -0.39 17.20 15.66
CA ILE A 238 -1.55 18.03 15.34
C ILE A 238 -1.63 19.24 16.30
N GLU A 239 -2.54 19.22 17.28
CA GLU A 239 -2.84 20.33 18.22
C GLU A 239 -2.37 20.03 19.66
N GLN A 240 -1.55 19.01 19.89
CA GLN A 240 -1.12 18.59 21.21
C GLN A 240 0.39 18.30 21.26
N ARG A 241 0.89 18.24 22.50
CA ARG A 241 2.21 17.66 22.77
C ARG A 241 2.14 16.15 22.65
N THR A 242 3.23 15.54 22.20
CA THR A 242 3.43 14.09 22.30
C THR A 242 3.77 13.68 23.72
N GLU A 243 3.47 12.45 24.10
CA GLU A 243 3.93 11.88 25.37
C GLU A 243 5.47 11.77 25.40
N LEU A 244 6.07 11.46 24.23
CA LEU A 244 7.53 11.53 24.05
C LEU A 244 8.11 12.93 24.32
N GLY A 245 7.31 13.98 24.17
CA GLY A 245 7.67 15.37 24.49
C GLY A 245 7.40 15.78 25.95
N THR A 246 6.85 14.89 26.78
CA THR A 246 6.48 15.17 28.18
C THR A 246 7.22 14.25 29.14
N HIS A 247 6.63 13.26 29.69
CA HIS A 247 7.00 12.42 30.83
C HIS A 247 8.46 11.88 30.78
N GLU A 248 8.68 10.60 30.73
CA GLU A 248 10.03 10.03 30.65
C GLU A 248 10.78 10.47 29.38
N GLY A 249 10.05 11.15 28.49
CA GLY A 249 10.57 11.79 27.31
C GLY A 249 11.26 10.80 26.36
N LEU A 250 12.23 11.34 25.63
CA LEU A 250 13.02 10.56 24.69
C LEU A 250 13.87 9.47 25.35
N GLU A 251 14.25 9.60 26.61
CA GLU A 251 15.03 8.57 27.31
C GLU A 251 14.20 7.30 27.54
N GLY A 252 12.93 7.43 27.92
CA GLY A 252 12.01 6.30 27.98
C GLY A 252 11.83 5.61 26.62
N PHE A 253 11.72 6.41 25.57
CA PHE A 253 11.62 5.87 24.21
C PHE A 253 12.90 5.16 23.75
N LYS A 254 14.08 5.69 24.05
CA LYS A 254 15.36 5.01 23.79
C LYS A 254 15.46 3.66 24.50
N LEU A 255 14.99 3.59 25.75
CA LEU A 255 14.93 2.33 26.50
C LEU A 255 13.97 1.34 25.83
N HIS A 256 12.80 1.80 25.38
CA HIS A 256 11.85 0.99 24.64
C HIS A 256 12.48 0.43 23.34
N LEU A 257 13.11 1.28 22.54
CA LEU A 257 13.80 0.86 21.31
C LEU A 257 14.89 -0.18 21.58
N ARG A 258 15.71 -0.01 22.62
CA ARG A 258 16.72 -1.01 22.99
C ARG A 258 16.11 -2.35 23.38
N ARG A 259 14.99 -2.36 24.10
CA ARG A 259 14.25 -3.59 24.44
C ARG A 259 13.66 -4.27 23.21
N CYS A 260 13.26 -3.50 22.21
CA CYS A 260 12.80 -4.01 20.92
C CYS A 260 13.94 -4.49 20.00
N GLY A 261 15.20 -4.30 20.39
CA GLY A 261 16.35 -4.72 19.60
C GLY A 261 16.89 -3.68 18.63
N PHE A 262 16.55 -2.40 18.81
CA PHE A 262 17.18 -1.29 18.08
C PHE A 262 18.38 -0.70 18.81
N ASP A 263 19.17 0.08 18.06
CA ASP A 263 20.29 0.89 18.58
C ASP A 263 20.00 2.37 18.36
N PRO A 264 19.35 3.06 19.32
CA PRO A 264 18.98 4.46 19.18
C PRO A 264 20.19 5.41 19.24
N ILE A 265 20.21 6.37 18.30
CA ILE A 265 21.21 7.42 18.15
C ILE A 265 20.51 8.77 18.16
N SER A 266 20.68 9.58 19.23
CA SER A 266 20.15 10.94 19.25
C SER A 266 21.10 11.93 18.62
N PHE A 267 20.54 12.93 17.93
CA PHE A 267 21.30 14.00 17.29
C PHE A 267 20.43 15.26 17.10
N ASP A 268 21.06 16.39 16.79
CA ASP A 268 20.35 17.65 16.56
C ASP A 268 19.57 17.61 15.24
N GLY A 269 18.25 17.50 15.32
CA GLY A 269 17.33 17.46 14.18
C GLY A 269 17.09 18.82 13.49
N ARG A 270 17.75 19.89 13.97
CA ARG A 270 17.73 21.21 13.33
C ARG A 270 18.88 21.39 12.34
N ASP A 271 19.86 20.52 12.39
CA ASP A 271 21.12 20.63 11.70
C ASP A 271 21.24 19.58 10.56
N PRO A 272 21.22 20.00 9.28
CA PRO A 272 21.31 19.06 8.17
C PRO A 272 22.64 18.29 8.12
N ALA A 273 23.73 18.87 8.65
CA ALA A 273 25.01 18.18 8.74
C ALA A 273 24.96 17.02 9.74
N ALA A 274 24.18 17.16 10.82
CA ALA A 274 23.95 16.08 11.78
C ALA A 274 23.20 14.90 11.12
N PHE A 275 22.23 15.15 10.23
CA PHE A 275 21.59 14.09 9.45
C PHE A 275 22.58 13.36 8.54
N VAL A 276 23.45 14.07 7.80
CA VAL A 276 24.50 13.45 6.98
C VAL A 276 25.34 12.50 7.81
N CYS A 277 25.87 13.01 8.93
CA CYS A 277 26.80 12.25 9.79
C CYS A 277 26.11 11.05 10.44
N THR A 278 24.85 11.23 10.89
CA THR A 278 24.11 10.14 11.54
C THR A 278 23.69 9.04 10.57
N LEU A 279 23.20 9.39 9.41
CA LEU A 279 22.84 8.40 8.38
C LEU A 279 24.08 7.59 7.92
N TRP A 280 25.21 8.26 7.74
CA TRP A 280 26.48 7.59 7.45
C TRP A 280 26.89 6.64 8.60
N GLU A 281 26.85 7.11 9.84
CA GLU A 281 27.17 6.30 11.02
C GLU A 281 26.23 5.08 11.15
N MET A 282 24.94 5.25 10.86
CA MET A 282 23.97 4.16 10.90
C MET A 282 24.31 3.06 9.89
N GLU A 283 24.67 3.43 8.65
CA GLU A 283 25.12 2.45 7.64
C GLU A 283 26.38 1.71 8.12
N GLN A 284 27.39 2.45 8.60
CA GLN A 284 28.64 1.87 9.07
C GLN A 284 28.43 0.95 10.30
N ARG A 285 27.53 1.30 11.20
CA ARG A 285 27.19 0.45 12.35
C ARG A 285 26.51 -0.84 11.91
N LEU A 286 25.55 -0.75 11.02
CA LEU A 286 24.83 -1.92 10.53
C LEU A 286 25.78 -2.87 9.78
N GLU A 287 26.67 -2.33 8.94
CA GLU A 287 27.66 -3.09 8.21
C GLU A 287 28.62 -3.82 9.15
N ARG A 288 29.17 -3.15 10.17
CA ARG A 288 29.99 -3.79 11.21
C ARG A 288 29.28 -4.94 11.93
N ARG A 289 28.00 -4.78 12.28
CA ARG A 289 27.21 -5.85 12.91
C ARG A 289 27.00 -7.05 12.02
N VAL A 290 26.81 -6.82 10.72
CA VAL A 290 26.75 -7.91 9.73
C VAL A 290 28.08 -8.66 9.67
N GLN A 291 29.20 -7.97 9.70
CA GLN A 291 30.54 -8.58 9.75
C GLN A 291 30.75 -9.37 11.05
N GLU A 292 30.39 -8.82 12.20
CA GLU A 292 30.45 -9.49 13.50
C GLU A 292 29.56 -10.73 13.55
N LYS A 293 28.37 -10.67 12.95
CA LYS A 293 27.49 -11.84 12.79
C LYS A 293 28.13 -12.89 11.89
N ASN A 294 28.70 -12.50 10.75
CA ASN A 294 29.38 -13.43 9.84
C ASN A 294 30.61 -14.09 10.47
N SER A 295 31.26 -13.42 11.43
CA SER A 295 32.36 -13.94 12.22
C SER A 295 31.91 -14.74 13.46
N GLY A 296 30.60 -14.92 13.66
CA GLY A 296 30.04 -15.68 14.78
C GLY A 296 30.04 -14.94 16.13
N ILE A 297 30.36 -13.65 16.16
CA ILE A 297 30.35 -12.81 17.38
C ILE A 297 28.92 -12.44 17.76
N LEU A 298 28.08 -12.10 16.76
CA LEU A 298 26.68 -11.77 16.95
C LEU A 298 25.77 -12.84 16.34
N ARG A 299 24.51 -12.86 16.81
CA ARG A 299 23.42 -13.68 16.27
C ARG A 299 22.20 -12.78 16.01
N TYR A 300 21.30 -13.25 15.14
CA TYR A 300 20.03 -12.58 14.94
C TYR A 300 19.12 -12.65 16.20
N PRO A 301 18.30 -11.61 16.46
CA PRO A 301 18.17 -10.37 15.68
C PRO A 301 19.37 -9.43 15.89
N LEU A 302 19.83 -8.77 14.83
CA LEU A 302 20.87 -7.74 14.94
C LEU A 302 20.23 -6.41 15.37
N PRO A 303 20.87 -5.64 16.27
CA PRO A 303 20.39 -4.31 16.63
C PRO A 303 20.43 -3.37 15.40
N ILE A 304 19.27 -2.95 14.91
CA ILE A 304 19.18 -1.99 13.80
C ILE A 304 19.40 -0.57 14.33
N PRO A 305 20.31 0.22 13.76
CA PRO A 305 20.47 1.63 14.14
C PRO A 305 19.16 2.40 13.92
N TYR A 306 18.78 3.25 14.88
CA TYR A 306 17.57 4.04 14.86
C TYR A 306 17.91 5.50 15.20
N GLY A 307 17.77 6.41 14.23
CA GLY A 307 18.03 7.82 14.42
C GLY A 307 16.88 8.52 15.17
N ILE A 308 17.24 9.37 16.14
CA ILE A 308 16.30 10.25 16.84
C ILE A 308 16.76 11.69 16.62
N ALA A 309 16.11 12.40 15.71
CA ALA A 309 16.40 13.78 15.37
C ALA A 309 15.64 14.73 16.29
N GLU A 310 16.31 15.21 17.33
CA GLU A 310 15.72 16.09 18.35
C GLU A 310 15.56 17.51 17.82
N THR A 311 14.31 18.02 17.80
CA THR A 311 14.01 19.34 17.25
C THR A 311 12.78 19.95 17.94
N VAL A 312 12.32 21.09 17.44
CA VAL A 312 11.06 21.72 17.86
C VAL A 312 10.16 21.91 16.64
N LYS A 313 8.87 21.68 16.79
CA LYS A 313 7.92 21.85 15.69
C LYS A 313 7.96 23.26 15.12
N GLY A 314 8.15 23.39 13.80
CA GLY A 314 8.21 24.68 13.14
C GLY A 314 9.54 25.42 13.30
N PHE A 315 10.63 24.70 13.61
CA PHE A 315 11.98 25.27 13.70
C PHE A 315 12.30 26.16 12.48
N GLY A 316 12.87 27.33 12.74
CA GLY A 316 13.29 28.30 11.71
C GLY A 316 12.22 29.32 11.33
N PHE A 317 11.03 29.29 11.93
CA PHE A 317 9.99 30.28 11.66
C PHE A 317 9.22 30.69 12.93
N TYR A 318 8.40 31.74 12.81
CA TYR A 318 7.54 32.22 13.88
C TYR A 318 6.67 31.13 14.48
N GLY A 319 6.46 31.16 15.78
CA GLY A 319 5.64 30.20 16.50
C GLY A 319 6.26 28.81 16.71
N ALA A 320 7.57 28.66 16.44
CA ALA A 320 8.29 27.41 16.71
C ALA A 320 8.05 26.90 18.15
N GLY A 321 7.79 25.59 18.29
CA GLY A 321 7.47 24.97 19.56
C GLY A 321 6.02 25.11 20.03
N ASN A 322 5.15 25.82 19.32
CA ASN A 322 3.72 25.98 19.61
C ASN A 322 2.85 25.01 18.76
N ASN A 323 1.63 24.74 19.24
CA ASN A 323 0.67 23.92 18.48
C ASN A 323 0.26 24.59 17.16
N ALA A 324 0.12 25.94 17.16
CA ALA A 324 -0.19 26.71 15.95
C ALA A 324 0.82 26.52 14.82
N ALA A 325 2.07 26.12 15.13
CA ALA A 325 3.07 25.78 14.11
C ALA A 325 2.66 24.59 13.22
N HIS A 326 1.63 23.83 13.59
CA HIS A 326 1.18 22.71 12.75
C HIS A 326 0.80 23.15 11.34
N ASN A 327 -0.05 24.18 11.22
CA ASN A 327 -0.54 24.71 9.97
C ASN A 327 -0.06 26.15 9.72
N LEU A 328 -0.71 27.13 10.32
CA LEU A 328 -0.53 28.54 10.09
C LEU A 328 -0.13 29.26 11.40
N PRO A 329 1.16 29.35 11.72
CA PRO A 329 1.62 29.87 13.01
C PRO A 329 1.45 31.38 13.19
N LEU A 330 1.32 32.18 12.15
CA LEU A 330 1.15 33.62 12.24
C LEU A 330 -0.19 34.01 12.88
N PRO A 331 -0.28 35.14 13.60
CA PRO A 331 -1.50 35.58 14.28
C PRO A 331 -2.62 35.97 13.32
N GLY A 332 -2.31 36.24 12.06
CA GLY A 332 -3.27 36.63 11.01
C GLY A 332 -2.73 36.30 9.62
N ASN A 333 -3.54 36.63 8.60
CA ASN A 333 -3.11 36.50 7.21
C ASN A 333 -2.31 37.74 6.77
N PRO A 334 -1.03 37.60 6.36
CA PRO A 334 -0.21 38.72 5.90
C PRO A 334 -0.80 39.53 4.74
N HIS A 335 -1.76 38.97 4.01
CA HIS A 335 -2.46 39.67 2.92
C HIS A 335 -3.24 40.92 3.45
N ASN A 336 -3.95 40.78 4.55
CA ASN A 336 -4.82 41.81 5.14
C ASN A 336 -4.46 42.20 6.59
N ASP A 337 -3.47 41.58 7.18
CA ASP A 337 -2.96 41.86 8.54
C ASP A 337 -1.51 42.39 8.44
N GLU A 338 -1.30 43.67 8.77
CA GLU A 338 -0.01 44.30 8.71
C GLU A 338 0.98 43.74 9.73
N GLN A 339 0.51 43.40 10.94
CA GLN A 339 1.35 42.79 11.98
C GLN A 339 1.84 41.41 11.55
N ALA A 340 0.95 40.59 11.02
CA ALA A 340 1.31 39.28 10.48
C ALA A 340 2.30 39.39 9.32
N ARG A 341 2.13 40.40 8.44
CA ARG A 341 3.04 40.68 7.34
C ARG A 341 4.44 41.09 7.81
N GLN A 342 4.52 41.95 8.81
CA GLN A 342 5.80 42.36 9.41
C GLN A 342 6.51 41.17 10.04
N LEU A 343 5.81 40.31 10.81
CA LEU A 343 6.36 39.10 11.39
C LEU A 343 6.83 38.11 10.32
N PHE A 344 6.03 37.91 9.26
CA PHE A 344 6.44 37.06 8.14
C PHE A 344 7.75 37.57 7.52
N ASN A 345 7.80 38.84 7.11
CA ASN A 345 8.98 39.39 6.47
C ASN A 345 10.22 39.36 7.36
N GLN A 346 10.08 39.63 8.65
CA GLN A 346 11.17 39.52 9.63
C GLN A 346 11.74 38.11 9.65
N HIS A 347 10.92 37.09 9.95
CA HIS A 347 11.40 35.73 10.13
C HIS A 347 11.82 35.07 8.81
N ALA A 348 11.15 35.38 7.69
CA ALA A 348 11.57 34.88 6.39
C ALA A 348 12.93 35.49 5.95
N ASN A 349 13.24 36.72 6.38
CA ASN A 349 14.53 37.35 6.08
C ASN A 349 15.68 36.75 6.93
N GLU A 350 15.42 36.21 8.08
CA GLU A 350 16.44 35.46 8.87
C GLU A 350 16.94 34.21 8.12
N LEU A 351 16.14 33.68 7.20
CA LEU A 351 16.44 32.51 6.35
C LEU A 351 17.00 32.91 4.97
N TRP A 352 17.14 34.19 4.69
CA TRP A 352 17.60 34.65 3.38
C TRP A 352 19.07 34.27 3.14
N VAL A 353 19.33 33.84 1.92
CA VAL A 353 20.67 33.51 1.42
C VAL A 353 20.93 34.36 0.20
N GLU A 354 22.10 34.97 0.13
CA GLU A 354 22.51 35.78 -0.99
C GLU A 354 22.47 35.03 -2.32
N PRO A 355 21.93 35.57 -3.41
CA PRO A 355 21.70 34.84 -4.67
C PRO A 355 22.95 34.17 -5.25
N GLU A 356 24.10 34.84 -5.22
CA GLU A 356 25.36 34.28 -5.73
C GLU A 356 25.84 33.10 -4.87
N ALA A 357 25.64 33.17 -3.56
CA ALA A 357 25.99 32.10 -2.64
C ALA A 357 25.06 30.89 -2.78
N LEU A 358 23.77 31.14 -3.08
CA LEU A 358 22.80 30.08 -3.36
C LEU A 358 23.11 29.39 -4.70
N GLU A 359 23.40 30.18 -5.75
CA GLU A 359 23.73 29.63 -7.05
C GLU A 359 25.02 28.78 -7.01
N LEU A 360 26.03 29.24 -6.27
CA LEU A 360 27.23 28.44 -6.03
C LEU A 360 26.88 27.11 -5.34
N ALA A 361 26.00 27.13 -4.33
CA ALA A 361 25.58 25.92 -3.63
C ALA A 361 24.85 24.94 -4.56
N ARG A 362 23.90 25.44 -5.37
CA ARG A 362 23.17 24.64 -6.37
C ARG A 362 24.12 24.00 -7.37
N ARG A 363 25.08 24.75 -7.91
CA ARG A 363 26.07 24.26 -8.84
C ARG A 363 26.96 23.17 -8.23
N LEU A 364 27.45 23.34 -7.01
CA LEU A 364 28.27 22.34 -6.33
C LEU A 364 27.51 21.02 -6.15
N PHE A 365 26.21 21.08 -5.79
CA PHE A 365 25.39 19.87 -5.70
C PHE A 365 25.17 19.21 -7.06
N ALA A 366 24.94 20.00 -8.12
CA ALA A 366 24.76 19.48 -9.47
C ALA A 366 26.04 18.84 -10.03
N GLU A 367 27.20 19.48 -9.85
CA GLU A 367 28.50 18.98 -10.32
C GLU A 367 28.89 17.66 -9.61
N GLN A 368 28.65 17.55 -8.29
CA GLN A 368 28.98 16.37 -7.52
C GLN A 368 27.92 15.25 -7.60
N ARG A 369 26.76 15.53 -8.17
CA ARG A 369 25.74 14.50 -8.38
C ARG A 369 26.22 13.36 -9.27
N GLY A 370 27.01 13.65 -10.30
CA GLY A 370 27.43 12.68 -11.30
C GLY A 370 26.27 12.09 -12.10
N GLU A 371 26.43 10.88 -12.61
CA GLU A 371 25.45 10.16 -13.43
C GLU A 371 24.54 9.22 -12.61
N ARG A 372 24.58 9.29 -11.27
CA ARG A 372 23.74 8.44 -10.42
C ARG A 372 22.25 8.73 -10.65
N PRO A 373 21.34 7.74 -10.45
CA PRO A 373 19.90 7.99 -10.48
C PRO A 373 19.49 9.09 -9.50
N LEU A 374 18.52 9.91 -9.88
CA LEU A 374 17.97 10.93 -9.01
C LEU A 374 17.14 10.31 -7.88
N GLU A 375 17.05 11.00 -6.75
CA GLU A 375 16.24 10.56 -5.60
C GLU A 375 14.76 10.41 -5.94
N ARG A 376 14.28 11.22 -6.86
CA ARG A 376 12.91 11.16 -7.40
C ARG A 376 12.64 9.92 -8.26
N ASP A 377 13.68 9.37 -8.88
CA ASP A 377 13.63 8.10 -9.61
C ASP A 377 13.90 6.92 -8.68
N ASN A 378 13.31 6.94 -7.51
CA ASN A 378 13.51 6.01 -6.42
C ASN A 378 13.61 4.56 -6.91
N PRO A 379 14.78 3.90 -6.75
CA PRO A 379 15.02 2.59 -7.35
C PRO A 379 14.11 1.49 -6.81
N LEU A 380 13.61 1.62 -5.58
CA LEU A 380 12.67 0.65 -5.02
C LEU A 380 11.28 0.79 -5.67
N ALA A 381 10.83 2.02 -5.87
CA ALA A 381 9.51 2.30 -6.46
C ALA A 381 9.43 1.96 -7.95
N LEU A 382 10.55 2.17 -8.68
CA LEU A 382 10.61 1.92 -10.12
C LEU A 382 11.19 0.54 -10.47
N ARG A 383 11.32 -0.35 -9.49
CA ARG A 383 11.83 -1.70 -9.70
C ARG A 383 10.92 -2.50 -10.61
N HIS A 384 11.53 -3.10 -11.62
CA HIS A 384 10.91 -4.07 -12.52
C HIS A 384 11.61 -5.43 -12.34
N PRO A 385 11.12 -6.30 -11.45
CA PRO A 385 11.63 -7.65 -11.33
C PRO A 385 11.54 -8.39 -12.67
N ILE A 386 12.42 -9.36 -12.87
CA ILE A 386 12.37 -10.25 -14.03
C ILE A 386 10.98 -10.94 -14.10
N GLU A 387 10.55 -11.30 -15.30
CA GLU A 387 9.33 -12.06 -15.47
C GLU A 387 9.49 -13.46 -14.85
N PRO A 388 8.56 -13.92 -14.01
CA PRO A 388 8.69 -15.21 -13.37
C PRO A 388 8.51 -16.37 -14.35
N ILE A 389 9.32 -17.39 -14.21
CA ILE A 389 9.13 -18.69 -14.86
C ILE A 389 7.93 -19.36 -14.20
N ILE A 390 6.87 -19.57 -14.96
CA ILE A 390 5.64 -20.18 -14.46
C ILE A 390 5.78 -21.71 -14.52
N PRO A 391 5.56 -22.44 -13.40
CA PRO A 391 5.59 -23.89 -13.41
C PRO A 391 4.46 -24.50 -14.23
N PRO A 392 4.62 -25.75 -14.71
CA PRO A 392 3.57 -26.46 -15.44
C PRO A 392 2.29 -26.62 -14.61
N LEU A 393 1.13 -26.32 -15.20
CA LEU A 393 -0.17 -26.49 -14.54
C LEU A 393 -0.57 -27.96 -14.55
N ARG A 394 -0.98 -28.50 -13.41
CA ARG A 394 -1.40 -29.89 -13.25
C ARG A 394 -2.85 -29.94 -12.78
N TYR A 395 -3.74 -29.95 -13.75
CA TYR A 395 -5.18 -30.06 -13.54
C TYR A 395 -5.57 -31.41 -12.96
N ARG A 396 -6.73 -31.48 -12.32
CA ARG A 396 -7.27 -32.69 -11.65
C ARG A 396 -8.68 -32.97 -12.11
N ASP A 397 -9.10 -34.24 -11.94
CA ASP A 397 -10.45 -34.69 -12.26
C ASP A 397 -11.26 -35.07 -10.99
N ASP A 398 -10.57 -35.26 -9.85
CA ASP A 398 -11.16 -35.63 -8.57
C ASP A 398 -11.35 -34.44 -7.62
N ALA A 399 -12.28 -34.55 -6.69
CA ALA A 399 -12.54 -33.54 -5.68
C ALA A 399 -11.26 -33.21 -4.89
N CYS A 400 -10.95 -31.92 -4.80
CA CYS A 400 -9.75 -31.46 -4.13
C CYS A 400 -9.93 -30.03 -3.61
N SER A 401 -9.15 -29.66 -2.58
CA SER A 401 -9.13 -28.30 -2.08
C SER A 401 -8.54 -27.33 -3.09
N PRO A 402 -9.22 -26.21 -3.39
CA PRO A 402 -8.63 -25.15 -4.21
C PRO A 402 -7.37 -24.55 -3.60
N MET A 403 -7.23 -24.51 -2.28
CA MET A 403 -6.00 -24.11 -1.59
C MET A 403 -4.81 -25.04 -1.88
N ALA A 404 -5.05 -26.32 -2.18
CA ALA A 404 -3.98 -27.25 -2.57
C ALA A 404 -3.37 -26.89 -3.95
N ALA A 405 -4.15 -26.24 -4.85
CA ALA A 405 -3.62 -25.69 -6.08
C ALA A 405 -2.62 -24.56 -5.81
N LEU A 406 -2.97 -23.64 -4.92
CA LEU A 406 -2.11 -22.54 -4.51
C LEU A 406 -0.85 -23.02 -3.78
N ASP A 407 -0.99 -23.93 -2.81
CA ASP A 407 0.13 -24.47 -2.04
C ASP A 407 1.21 -25.07 -2.94
N ARG A 408 0.81 -25.93 -3.86
CA ARG A 408 1.71 -26.56 -4.81
C ARG A 408 2.29 -25.57 -5.82
N PHE A 409 1.42 -24.79 -6.46
CA PHE A 409 1.86 -23.84 -7.48
C PHE A 409 2.87 -22.83 -6.93
N TYR A 410 2.59 -22.24 -5.76
CA TYR A 410 3.49 -21.25 -5.18
C TYR A 410 4.85 -21.86 -4.77
N THR A 411 4.84 -23.07 -4.22
CA THR A 411 6.09 -23.79 -3.93
C THR A 411 6.91 -24.02 -5.19
N GLU A 412 6.31 -24.56 -6.26
CA GLU A 412 6.97 -24.81 -7.53
C GLU A 412 7.41 -23.47 -8.22
N LEU A 413 6.61 -22.40 -8.07
CA LEU A 413 6.94 -21.06 -8.58
C LEU A 413 8.22 -20.50 -7.91
N VAL A 414 8.32 -20.61 -6.59
CA VAL A 414 9.51 -20.14 -5.86
C VAL A 414 10.75 -20.96 -6.21
N GLU A 415 10.62 -22.27 -6.37
CA GLU A 415 11.70 -23.17 -6.78
C GLU A 415 12.22 -22.84 -8.18
N ALA A 416 11.32 -22.50 -9.10
CA ALA A 416 11.67 -22.13 -10.48
C ALA A 416 12.31 -20.74 -10.59
N ASN A 417 12.19 -19.89 -9.55
CA ASN A 417 12.62 -18.49 -9.58
C ASN A 417 13.51 -18.12 -8.37
N PRO A 418 14.69 -18.72 -8.22
CA PRO A 418 15.56 -18.50 -7.05
C PRO A 418 16.05 -17.05 -6.93
N ASP A 419 16.11 -16.30 -8.04
CA ASP A 419 16.54 -14.91 -8.07
C ASP A 419 15.45 -13.92 -7.64
N LEU A 420 14.21 -14.38 -7.51
CA LEU A 420 13.10 -13.58 -6.99
C LEU A 420 12.90 -13.86 -5.50
N ARG A 421 13.09 -12.84 -4.67
CA ARG A 421 12.90 -12.95 -3.23
C ARG A 421 11.46 -13.34 -2.88
N ALA A 422 11.22 -14.57 -2.44
CA ALA A 422 9.92 -15.00 -1.97
C ALA A 422 9.62 -14.47 -0.56
N ARG A 423 8.36 -14.07 -0.32
CA ARG A 423 7.86 -13.69 1.00
C ARG A 423 6.41 -14.10 1.19
N VAL A 424 6.13 -14.74 2.32
CA VAL A 424 4.78 -15.15 2.70
C VAL A 424 4.40 -14.45 3.98
N GLY A 425 3.28 -13.77 3.99
CA GLY A 425 2.68 -13.16 5.17
C GLY A 425 1.51 -14.00 5.67
N ASN A 426 1.51 -14.37 6.96
CA ASN A 426 0.40 -15.10 7.55
C ASN A 426 0.20 -14.71 9.02
N PRO A 427 -0.93 -14.12 9.41
CA PRO A 427 -1.23 -13.77 10.79
C PRO A 427 -1.83 -14.92 11.59
N ASP A 428 -2.11 -16.06 10.94
CA ASP A 428 -2.82 -17.21 11.46
C ASP A 428 -1.94 -18.47 11.40
N GLU A 429 -2.56 -19.64 11.40
CA GLU A 429 -1.91 -20.93 11.18
C GLU A 429 -1.85 -21.28 9.69
N LEU A 430 -0.68 -21.19 9.07
CA LEU A 430 -0.50 -21.45 7.64
C LEU A 430 -0.88 -22.89 7.25
N ALA A 431 -0.55 -23.88 8.09
CA ALA A 431 -0.89 -25.28 7.86
C ALA A 431 -2.42 -25.51 7.91
N SER A 432 -3.13 -24.85 8.84
CA SER A 432 -4.60 -24.94 8.93
C SER A 432 -5.29 -24.30 7.72
N ASN A 433 -4.62 -23.39 7.04
CA ASN A 433 -5.04 -22.77 5.78
C ASN A 433 -4.65 -23.60 4.54
N ARG A 434 -4.24 -24.86 4.72
CA ARG A 434 -3.85 -25.80 3.66
C ARG A 434 -2.61 -25.35 2.85
N LEU A 435 -1.73 -24.56 3.45
CA LEU A 435 -0.44 -24.15 2.87
C LEU A 435 0.75 -24.84 3.55
N GLY A 436 0.59 -26.13 3.86
CA GLY A 436 1.63 -26.93 4.52
C GLY A 436 2.87 -27.18 3.65
N GLY A 437 2.72 -27.28 2.33
CA GLY A 437 3.84 -27.39 1.38
C GLY A 437 4.67 -26.12 1.35
N VAL A 438 4.02 -24.96 1.27
CA VAL A 438 4.65 -23.64 1.37
C VAL A 438 5.40 -23.48 2.68
N LEU A 439 4.79 -23.86 3.81
CA LEU A 439 5.44 -23.78 5.12
C LEU A 439 6.68 -24.68 5.21
N LYS A 440 6.59 -25.91 4.71
CA LYS A 440 7.71 -26.85 4.71
C LYS A 440 8.88 -26.35 3.84
N ALA A 441 8.57 -25.78 2.67
CA ALA A 441 9.58 -25.28 1.74
C ALA A 441 10.23 -23.97 2.22
N LEU A 442 9.42 -23.02 2.73
CA LEU A 442 9.86 -21.65 2.99
C LEU A 442 10.13 -21.34 4.45
N LYS A 443 9.60 -22.11 5.38
CA LYS A 443 9.80 -22.08 6.83
C LYS A 443 9.45 -20.73 7.50
N HIS A 444 8.99 -20.77 8.73
CA HIS A 444 8.82 -19.60 9.57
C HIS A 444 10.16 -18.90 9.81
N ARG A 445 10.18 -17.57 9.71
CA ARG A 445 11.35 -16.76 10.03
C ARG A 445 11.42 -16.52 11.53
N VAL A 446 12.37 -17.12 12.19
CA VAL A 446 12.61 -17.03 13.63
C VAL A 446 14.08 -16.79 13.94
N SER A 447 14.38 -16.30 15.14
CA SER A 447 15.78 -16.12 15.59
C SER A 447 16.38 -17.41 16.13
N GLU A 448 15.57 -18.23 16.80
CA GLU A 448 15.96 -19.50 17.44
C GLU A 448 15.00 -20.59 16.98
N PRO A 449 15.35 -21.35 15.92
CA PRO A 449 14.51 -22.43 15.43
C PRO A 449 14.36 -23.59 16.44
N GLU A 450 13.12 -24.03 16.68
CA GLU A 450 12.78 -25.15 17.56
C GLU A 450 12.26 -26.37 16.77
N SER A 451 11.98 -26.23 15.50
CA SER A 451 11.41 -27.26 14.64
C SER A 451 11.94 -27.23 13.21
N GLU A 452 11.68 -28.30 12.46
CA GLU A 452 12.01 -28.35 11.03
C GLU A 452 11.23 -27.32 10.17
N LEU A 453 10.11 -26.80 10.68
CA LEU A 453 9.30 -25.78 10.01
C LEU A 453 9.77 -24.36 10.29
N GLU A 454 10.87 -24.19 11.01
CA GLU A 454 11.45 -22.91 11.38
C GLU A 454 12.87 -22.76 10.85
N SER A 455 13.26 -21.51 10.57
CA SER A 455 14.62 -21.20 10.13
C SER A 455 14.96 -19.73 10.38
N VAL A 456 16.22 -19.46 10.67
CA VAL A 456 16.74 -18.09 10.71
C VAL A 456 16.57 -17.41 9.35
N SER A 457 16.73 -18.14 8.25
CA SER A 457 16.53 -17.67 6.87
C SER A 457 15.11 -17.95 6.32
N GLY A 458 14.17 -18.33 7.17
CA GLY A 458 12.78 -18.58 6.78
C GLY A 458 12.18 -17.40 6.02
N ARG A 459 11.23 -17.67 5.12
CA ARG A 459 10.60 -16.66 4.26
C ARG A 459 9.14 -16.40 4.63
N VAL A 460 8.60 -17.14 5.59
CA VAL A 460 7.25 -16.95 6.14
C VAL A 460 7.34 -15.98 7.32
N ILE A 461 6.68 -14.84 7.19
CA ILE A 461 6.53 -13.83 8.23
C ILE A 461 5.21 -14.10 8.96
N THR A 462 5.30 -14.41 10.24
CA THR A 462 4.13 -14.72 11.09
C THR A 462 4.03 -13.72 12.23
N ALA A 463 2.89 -13.06 12.31
CA ALA A 463 2.55 -12.14 13.40
C ALA A 463 1.03 -12.03 13.53
N LEU A 464 0.53 -11.95 14.76
CA LEU A 464 -0.89 -11.70 15.04
C LEU A 464 -1.29 -10.24 14.76
N ASN A 465 -0.90 -9.77 13.59
CA ASN A 465 -1.15 -8.42 13.10
C ASN A 465 -1.21 -8.47 11.57
N GLU A 466 -2.41 -8.44 11.04
CA GLU A 466 -2.70 -8.55 9.61
C GLU A 466 -2.09 -7.40 8.81
N GLU A 467 -2.11 -6.19 9.36
CA GLU A 467 -1.51 -5.02 8.72
C GLU A 467 0.01 -5.19 8.58
N ALA A 468 0.67 -5.69 9.62
CA ALA A 468 2.12 -5.92 9.61
C ALA A 468 2.52 -6.95 8.55
N VAL A 469 1.84 -8.10 8.49
CA VAL A 469 2.22 -9.14 7.53
C VAL A 469 1.90 -8.77 6.09
N VAL A 470 0.81 -8.04 5.83
CA VAL A 470 0.51 -7.55 4.48
C VAL A 470 1.50 -6.47 4.06
N SER A 471 1.85 -5.54 4.95
CA SER A 471 2.86 -4.50 4.68
C SER A 471 4.22 -5.11 4.34
N ALA A 472 4.63 -6.17 5.05
CA ALA A 472 5.85 -6.91 4.75
C ALA A 472 5.88 -7.49 3.32
N CYS A 473 4.73 -7.86 2.77
CA CYS A 473 4.61 -8.35 1.40
C CYS A 473 4.41 -7.22 0.37
N LEU A 474 3.60 -6.21 0.67
CA LEU A 474 3.41 -5.04 -0.19
C LEU A 474 4.74 -4.36 -0.52
N ALA A 475 5.61 -4.25 0.46
CA ALA A 475 6.91 -3.65 0.29
C ALA A 475 7.94 -4.57 -0.36
N ASN A 476 7.71 -5.87 -0.46
CA ASN A 476 8.60 -6.78 -1.20
C ASN A 476 8.41 -6.65 -2.73
N GLN A 477 8.66 -5.46 -3.24
CA GLN A 477 8.46 -5.10 -4.65
C GLN A 477 9.46 -5.76 -5.60
N GLY A 478 10.51 -6.36 -5.06
CA GLY A 478 11.54 -7.08 -5.82
C GLY A 478 11.32 -8.59 -5.92
N GLY A 479 10.17 -9.13 -5.52
CA GLY A 479 10.02 -10.58 -5.43
C GLY A 479 8.62 -11.14 -5.56
N LEU A 480 8.50 -12.41 -5.18
CA LEU A 480 7.26 -13.18 -5.20
C LEU A 480 6.59 -13.13 -3.83
N ASN A 481 5.33 -12.71 -3.79
CA ASN A 481 4.58 -12.55 -2.56
C ASN A 481 3.35 -13.44 -2.50
N LEU A 482 2.96 -13.78 -1.27
CA LEU A 482 1.72 -14.45 -0.92
C LEU A 482 1.31 -14.00 0.48
N VAL A 483 0.07 -13.56 0.65
CA VAL A 483 -0.51 -13.34 1.98
C VAL A 483 -1.75 -14.20 2.10
N ALA A 484 -1.88 -14.93 3.21
CA ALA A 484 -3.07 -15.74 3.50
C ALA A 484 -3.57 -15.45 4.91
N SER A 485 -4.86 -15.14 5.05
CA SER A 485 -5.54 -14.97 6.32
C SER A 485 -7.00 -15.41 6.24
N TYR A 486 -7.65 -15.52 7.39
CA TYR A 486 -9.09 -15.72 7.46
C TYR A 486 -9.83 -14.52 6.89
N GLU A 487 -10.84 -14.76 6.05
CA GLU A 487 -11.56 -13.72 5.33
C GLU A 487 -12.02 -12.56 6.25
N ALA A 488 -12.60 -12.89 7.40
CA ALA A 488 -13.09 -11.89 8.35
C ALA A 488 -12.00 -10.97 8.91
N PHE A 489 -10.76 -11.43 8.99
CA PHE A 489 -9.64 -10.66 9.53
C PHE A 489 -8.90 -9.86 8.46
N CYS A 490 -9.04 -10.23 7.19
CA CYS A 490 -8.43 -9.51 6.08
C CYS A 490 -8.80 -8.02 6.05
N VAL A 491 -9.94 -7.63 6.61
CA VAL A 491 -10.37 -6.21 6.68
C VAL A 491 -9.34 -5.31 7.35
N LYS A 492 -8.54 -5.84 8.29
CA LYS A 492 -7.45 -5.11 8.96
C LYS A 492 -6.27 -4.80 8.02
N MET A 493 -6.18 -5.45 6.87
CA MET A 493 -5.18 -5.19 5.82
C MET A 493 -5.57 -4.03 4.90
N LEU A 494 -6.85 -3.61 4.92
CA LEU A 494 -7.42 -2.73 3.90
C LEU A 494 -6.70 -1.39 3.80
N GLY A 495 -6.28 -0.80 4.92
CA GLY A 495 -5.58 0.48 4.94
C GLY A 495 -4.28 0.45 4.12
N ALA A 496 -3.39 -0.52 4.41
CA ALA A 496 -2.12 -0.70 3.71
C ALA A 496 -2.31 -1.06 2.23
N VAL A 497 -3.24 -1.97 1.94
CA VAL A 497 -3.57 -2.39 0.57
C VAL A 497 -4.06 -1.21 -0.24
N ARG A 498 -5.04 -0.46 0.28
CA ARG A 498 -5.63 0.69 -0.40
C ARG A 498 -4.62 1.78 -0.68
N GLN A 499 -3.73 2.09 0.27
CA GLN A 499 -2.64 3.06 0.08
C GLN A 499 -1.75 2.65 -1.10
N THR A 500 -1.33 1.39 -1.16
CA THR A 500 -0.51 0.86 -2.26
C THR A 500 -1.22 0.94 -3.61
N LEU A 501 -2.53 0.62 -3.66
CA LEU A 501 -3.32 0.68 -4.91
C LEU A 501 -3.44 2.12 -5.41
N ILE A 502 -3.74 3.08 -4.53
CA ILE A 502 -3.84 4.50 -4.89
C ILE A 502 -2.51 4.98 -5.48
N PHE A 503 -1.41 4.66 -4.82
CA PHE A 503 -0.09 5.10 -5.26
C PHE A 503 0.32 4.47 -6.60
N ALA A 504 0.08 3.16 -6.78
CA ALA A 504 0.32 2.47 -8.06
C ALA A 504 -0.54 3.05 -9.19
N ARG A 505 -1.79 3.44 -8.90
CA ARG A 505 -2.66 4.09 -9.87
C ARG A 505 -2.14 5.47 -10.25
N GLN A 506 -1.73 6.29 -9.29
CA GLN A 506 -1.14 7.61 -9.57
C GLN A 506 0.13 7.49 -10.40
N GLN A 507 0.99 6.49 -10.15
CA GLN A 507 2.16 6.20 -10.99
C GLN A 507 1.75 5.89 -12.43
N LYS A 508 0.72 5.07 -12.63
CA LYS A 508 0.18 4.75 -13.97
C LYS A 508 -0.33 5.99 -14.67
N GLU A 509 -1.03 6.88 -13.96
CA GLU A 509 -1.59 8.13 -14.50
C GLU A 509 -0.52 9.12 -14.98
N VAL A 510 0.65 9.14 -14.34
CA VAL A 510 1.80 9.97 -14.76
C VAL A 510 2.75 9.23 -15.73
N GLY A 511 2.32 8.11 -16.31
CA GLY A 511 3.08 7.37 -17.32
C GLY A 511 4.26 6.56 -16.79
N ARG A 512 4.29 6.27 -15.50
CA ARG A 512 5.32 5.49 -14.81
C ARG A 512 4.69 4.35 -14.02
N PRO A 513 4.05 3.37 -14.70
CA PRO A 513 3.33 2.30 -14.03
C PRO A 513 4.24 1.50 -13.10
N ALA A 514 3.70 1.10 -11.96
CA ALA A 514 4.41 0.27 -10.99
C ALA A 514 4.89 -1.05 -11.62
N GLY A 515 6.15 -1.41 -11.39
CA GLY A 515 6.81 -2.56 -12.01
C GLY A 515 6.76 -3.84 -11.20
N TRP A 516 6.36 -3.80 -9.91
CA TRP A 516 6.31 -4.97 -9.06
C TRP A 516 5.33 -6.03 -9.57
N LEU A 517 5.67 -7.30 -9.36
CA LEU A 517 4.86 -8.44 -9.79
C LEU A 517 3.55 -8.49 -9.01
N GLY A 518 2.46 -8.79 -9.71
CA GLY A 518 1.18 -9.06 -9.07
C GLY A 518 1.23 -10.32 -8.19
N TRP A 519 0.41 -10.35 -7.15
CA TRP A 519 0.38 -11.47 -6.20
C TRP A 519 -0.97 -11.55 -5.47
N PRO A 520 -1.33 -12.75 -4.92
CA PRO A 520 -2.62 -12.93 -4.26
C PRO A 520 -2.62 -12.53 -2.80
N LEU A 521 -3.66 -11.79 -2.41
CA LEU A 521 -4.17 -11.66 -1.05
C LEU A 521 -5.25 -12.73 -0.87
N VAL A 522 -4.95 -13.77 -0.11
CA VAL A 522 -5.80 -14.95 0.02
C VAL A 522 -6.71 -14.82 1.24
N ALA A 523 -7.99 -14.60 0.99
CA ALA A 523 -9.06 -14.66 1.97
C ALA A 523 -9.61 -16.10 2.01
N THR A 524 -9.13 -16.90 2.97
CA THR A 524 -9.51 -18.31 3.14
C THR A 524 -10.15 -18.58 4.49
N SER A 525 -10.50 -19.82 4.81
CA SER A 525 -11.40 -20.10 5.94
C SER A 525 -12.61 -19.17 5.92
N HIS A 526 -13.15 -19.00 4.73
CA HIS A 526 -14.08 -17.92 4.44
C HIS A 526 -15.44 -18.09 5.10
N THR A 527 -16.24 -17.06 5.04
CA THR A 527 -17.52 -16.88 5.73
C THR A 527 -18.44 -18.09 5.66
N TRP A 528 -18.56 -18.73 4.50
CA TRP A 528 -19.50 -19.84 4.30
C TRP A 528 -19.04 -21.19 4.86
N GLU A 529 -17.75 -21.35 5.15
CA GLU A 529 -17.19 -22.60 5.70
C GLU A 529 -16.70 -22.48 7.15
N ASN A 530 -16.64 -21.26 7.70
CA ASN A 530 -16.09 -21.01 9.04
C ASN A 530 -17.18 -20.94 10.13
N GLY A 531 -18.11 -21.90 10.15
CA GLY A 531 -19.15 -21.97 11.15
C GLY A 531 -18.66 -22.28 12.56
N LYS A 532 -17.54 -23.00 12.70
CA LYS A 532 -16.97 -23.40 13.98
C LYS A 532 -16.69 -22.21 14.93
N ASN A 533 -16.16 -21.12 14.39
CA ASN A 533 -15.71 -19.96 15.15
C ASN A 533 -16.78 -18.87 15.30
N GLN A 534 -17.99 -19.15 14.87
CA GLN A 534 -19.14 -18.24 14.95
C GLN A 534 -18.96 -16.93 14.14
N GLN A 535 -19.87 -15.99 14.39
CA GLN A 535 -20.02 -14.77 13.58
C GLN A 535 -18.79 -13.85 13.62
N SER A 536 -17.97 -13.90 14.67
CA SER A 536 -16.72 -13.11 14.75
C SER A 536 -15.69 -13.47 13.66
N HIS A 537 -15.83 -14.64 13.04
CA HIS A 537 -14.99 -15.13 11.94
C HIS A 537 -15.74 -15.20 10.60
N GLN A 538 -16.87 -14.52 10.49
CA GLN A 538 -17.75 -14.58 9.33
C GLN A 538 -18.03 -13.15 8.85
N ASP A 539 -17.26 -12.67 7.87
CA ASP A 539 -17.43 -11.34 7.28
C ASP A 539 -16.87 -11.30 5.85
N THR A 540 -17.59 -10.64 4.95
CA THR A 540 -17.24 -10.49 3.53
C THR A 540 -16.73 -9.09 3.18
N THR A 541 -16.58 -8.20 4.17
CA THR A 541 -16.28 -6.78 3.96
C THR A 541 -15.01 -6.54 3.16
N PHE A 542 -13.96 -7.36 3.35
CA PHE A 542 -12.68 -7.11 2.68
C PHE A 542 -12.78 -7.23 1.16
N CYS A 543 -13.32 -8.33 0.64
CA CYS A 543 -13.48 -8.52 -0.80
C CYS A 543 -14.48 -7.52 -1.40
N GLU A 544 -15.52 -7.15 -0.65
CA GLU A 544 -16.51 -6.14 -1.03
C GLU A 544 -15.90 -4.74 -1.14
N ALA A 545 -15.06 -4.35 -0.19
CA ALA A 545 -14.33 -3.09 -0.22
C ALA A 545 -13.37 -3.02 -1.43
N LEU A 546 -12.62 -4.10 -1.68
CA LEU A 546 -11.71 -4.16 -2.81
C LEU A 546 -12.44 -4.21 -4.17
N LEU A 547 -13.64 -4.78 -4.23
CA LEU A 547 -14.47 -4.70 -5.44
C LEU A 547 -14.89 -3.26 -5.73
N GLY A 548 -14.98 -2.41 -4.70
CA GLY A 548 -15.23 -0.97 -4.82
C GLY A 548 -14.04 -0.16 -5.29
N GLU A 549 -12.81 -0.68 -5.20
CA GLU A 549 -11.58 -0.02 -5.65
C GLU A 549 -11.41 -0.05 -7.18
N MET A 550 -10.31 0.48 -7.67
CA MET A 550 -9.98 0.58 -9.10
C MET A 550 -9.73 -0.82 -9.69
N SER A 551 -10.58 -1.24 -10.64
CA SER A 551 -10.56 -2.60 -11.21
C SER A 551 -9.30 -2.89 -12.04
N ASP A 552 -8.59 -1.88 -12.49
CA ASP A 552 -7.29 -2.01 -13.15
C ASP A 552 -6.12 -2.17 -12.17
N MET A 553 -6.34 -1.90 -10.86
CA MET A 553 -5.32 -2.04 -9.80
C MET A 553 -5.54 -3.27 -8.91
N VAL A 554 -6.79 -3.72 -8.74
CA VAL A 554 -7.10 -4.89 -7.91
C VAL A 554 -8.18 -5.74 -8.54
N ARG A 555 -7.93 -7.05 -8.58
CA ARG A 555 -8.88 -8.08 -9.01
C ARG A 555 -9.48 -8.75 -7.78
N VAL A 556 -10.80 -9.02 -7.80
CA VAL A 556 -11.49 -9.82 -6.77
C VAL A 556 -11.97 -11.10 -7.42
N LEU A 557 -11.46 -12.24 -6.97
CA LEU A 557 -11.53 -13.52 -7.64
C LEU A 557 -12.15 -14.59 -6.74
N PHE A 558 -13.12 -15.32 -7.26
CA PHE A 558 -13.82 -16.39 -6.56
C PHE A 558 -13.68 -17.71 -7.33
N PRO A 559 -12.57 -18.46 -7.18
CA PRO A 559 -12.45 -19.75 -7.84
C PRO A 559 -13.45 -20.76 -7.24
N ALA A 560 -14.07 -21.56 -8.10
CA ALA A 560 -15.08 -22.55 -7.71
C ALA A 560 -14.46 -23.87 -7.20
N ASP A 561 -13.37 -24.28 -7.82
CA ASP A 561 -12.70 -25.55 -7.62
C ASP A 561 -11.17 -25.45 -7.78
N HIS A 562 -10.47 -26.56 -7.64
CA HIS A 562 -9.02 -26.64 -7.78
C HIS A 562 -8.53 -26.13 -9.14
N ASN A 563 -9.18 -26.55 -10.23
CA ASN A 563 -8.74 -26.20 -11.60
C ASN A 563 -8.92 -24.72 -11.91
N SER A 564 -10.04 -24.14 -11.50
CA SER A 564 -10.28 -22.69 -11.66
C SER A 564 -9.33 -21.86 -10.79
N ALA A 565 -8.96 -22.31 -9.59
CA ALA A 565 -7.93 -21.68 -8.78
C ALA A 565 -6.57 -21.77 -9.46
N LEU A 566 -6.18 -22.95 -9.94
CA LEU A 566 -4.89 -23.17 -10.59
C LEU A 566 -4.70 -22.31 -11.84
N ALA A 567 -5.73 -22.20 -12.69
CA ALA A 567 -5.69 -21.42 -13.93
C ALA A 567 -5.54 -19.91 -13.68
N LEU A 568 -5.98 -19.39 -12.54
CA LEU A 568 -5.83 -17.98 -12.17
C LEU A 568 -4.40 -17.60 -11.81
N LEU A 569 -3.64 -18.48 -11.18
CA LEU A 569 -2.33 -18.15 -10.59
C LEU A 569 -1.32 -17.60 -11.58
N PRO A 570 -1.15 -18.17 -12.81
CA PRO A 570 -0.29 -17.56 -13.81
C PRO A 570 -0.71 -16.15 -14.21
N THR A 571 -2.02 -15.89 -14.29
CA THR A 571 -2.52 -14.56 -14.67
C THR A 571 -2.23 -13.51 -13.61
N ILE A 572 -2.17 -13.92 -12.33
CA ILE A 572 -1.84 -13.06 -11.20
C ILE A 572 -0.35 -12.75 -11.21
N TYR A 573 0.52 -13.76 -11.21
CA TYR A 573 1.97 -13.57 -11.08
C TYR A 573 2.66 -12.97 -12.33
N ARG A 574 2.00 -12.98 -13.51
CA ARG A 574 2.45 -12.25 -14.70
C ARG A 574 1.99 -10.80 -14.74
N SER A 575 0.97 -10.42 -13.95
CA SER A 575 0.52 -9.03 -13.88
C SER A 575 1.54 -8.15 -13.17
N ARG A 576 1.49 -6.84 -13.41
CA ARG A 576 2.37 -5.87 -12.76
C ARG A 576 1.55 -4.71 -12.22
N GLY A 577 1.95 -4.24 -11.03
CA GLY A 577 1.28 -3.13 -10.35
C GLY A 577 -0.18 -3.42 -9.96
N GLN A 578 -0.58 -4.70 -9.93
CA GLN A 578 -1.95 -5.13 -9.68
C GLN A 578 -1.99 -6.22 -8.61
N LEU A 579 -2.88 -6.09 -7.63
CA LEU A 579 -3.14 -7.10 -6.61
C LEU A 579 -4.34 -7.98 -6.99
N ALA A 580 -4.40 -9.19 -6.43
CA ALA A 580 -5.55 -10.07 -6.58
C ALA A 580 -6.07 -10.51 -5.21
N CYS A 581 -7.29 -10.12 -4.84
CA CYS A 581 -7.98 -10.70 -3.70
C CYS A 581 -8.57 -12.05 -4.13
N LEU A 582 -8.04 -13.13 -3.59
CA LEU A 582 -8.44 -14.50 -3.90
C LEU A 582 -9.30 -15.05 -2.76
N VAL A 583 -10.63 -15.03 -2.93
CA VAL A 583 -11.58 -15.59 -1.97
C VAL A 583 -11.77 -17.07 -2.26
N ILE A 584 -11.14 -17.92 -1.47
CA ILE A 584 -10.91 -19.32 -1.81
C ILE A 584 -11.29 -20.27 -0.68
N PRO A 585 -12.12 -21.31 -0.92
CA PRO A 585 -12.44 -22.33 0.07
C PRO A 585 -11.23 -23.23 0.36
N LYS A 586 -11.04 -23.58 1.63
CA LYS A 586 -9.99 -24.53 2.03
C LYS A 586 -10.43 -25.98 2.05
N ARG A 587 -11.74 -26.25 2.05
CA ARG A 587 -12.28 -27.61 2.02
C ARG A 587 -12.24 -28.17 0.61
N ASP A 588 -12.28 -29.51 0.52
CA ASP A 588 -12.34 -30.17 -0.78
C ASP A 588 -13.66 -29.81 -1.48
N ARG A 589 -13.56 -29.49 -2.77
CA ARG A 589 -14.70 -29.12 -3.62
C ARG A 589 -14.81 -30.09 -4.80
N PRO A 590 -16.04 -30.42 -5.22
CA PRO A 590 -16.23 -31.17 -6.47
C PRO A 590 -15.58 -30.42 -7.64
N MET A 591 -14.96 -31.16 -8.56
CA MET A 591 -14.43 -30.58 -9.79
C MET A 591 -15.59 -30.23 -10.72
N VAL A 592 -15.67 -28.98 -11.12
CA VAL A 592 -16.71 -28.45 -12.00
C VAL A 592 -16.14 -28.13 -13.37
N PHE A 593 -14.92 -27.64 -13.44
CA PHE A 593 -14.27 -27.17 -14.65
C PHE A 593 -13.08 -28.05 -15.03
N ASP A 594 -13.07 -28.54 -16.26
CA ASP A 594 -11.88 -29.15 -16.84
C ASP A 594 -10.80 -28.09 -17.13
N ALA A 595 -9.63 -28.50 -17.64
CA ALA A 595 -8.51 -27.61 -17.92
C ALA A 595 -8.89 -26.47 -18.89
N VAL A 596 -9.59 -26.79 -19.98
CA VAL A 596 -9.97 -25.83 -21.03
C VAL A 596 -10.99 -24.82 -20.50
N GLN A 597 -11.96 -25.30 -19.74
CA GLN A 597 -12.98 -24.46 -19.10
C GLN A 597 -12.36 -23.56 -18.05
N ALA A 598 -11.43 -24.06 -17.21
CA ALA A 598 -10.73 -23.29 -16.19
C ALA A 598 -9.86 -22.18 -16.80
N GLU A 599 -9.11 -22.48 -17.86
CA GLU A 599 -8.31 -21.47 -18.57
C GLU A 599 -9.18 -20.39 -19.24
N ARG A 600 -10.30 -20.82 -19.84
CA ARG A 600 -11.27 -19.87 -20.38
C ARG A 600 -11.88 -18.98 -19.30
N LEU A 601 -12.26 -19.58 -18.17
CA LEU A 601 -12.81 -18.84 -17.02
C LEU A 601 -11.80 -17.84 -16.45
N ALA A 602 -10.52 -18.23 -16.35
CA ALA A 602 -9.45 -17.32 -15.88
C ALA A 602 -9.22 -16.14 -16.85
N ARG A 603 -9.40 -16.34 -18.15
CA ARG A 603 -9.28 -15.30 -19.18
C ARG A 603 -10.51 -14.40 -19.24
N ASP A 604 -11.73 -14.98 -19.24
CA ASP A 604 -12.98 -14.27 -19.50
C ASP A 604 -13.61 -13.70 -18.20
N GLY A 605 -13.26 -14.24 -17.02
CA GLY A 605 -13.82 -13.86 -15.72
C GLY A 605 -15.20 -14.43 -15.41
N ALA A 606 -15.88 -15.00 -16.39
CA ALA A 606 -17.14 -15.73 -16.25
C ALA A 606 -17.29 -16.78 -17.36
N ILE A 607 -18.11 -17.80 -17.11
CA ILE A 607 -18.34 -18.90 -18.06
C ILE A 607 -19.78 -19.40 -18.01
N LEU A 608 -20.32 -19.78 -19.15
CA LEU A 608 -21.55 -20.58 -19.23
C LEU A 608 -21.28 -21.99 -18.72
N VAL A 609 -21.96 -22.39 -17.64
CA VAL A 609 -21.82 -23.72 -17.02
C VAL A 609 -22.73 -24.71 -17.68
N GLU A 610 -24.01 -24.38 -17.82
CA GLU A 610 -25.04 -25.23 -18.44
C GLU A 610 -26.20 -24.38 -18.94
N GLU A 611 -26.93 -24.91 -19.92
CA GLU A 611 -28.09 -24.25 -20.53
C GLU A 611 -29.16 -25.28 -20.90
N ARG A 612 -30.41 -24.94 -20.60
CA ARG A 612 -31.58 -25.63 -21.08
C ARG A 612 -32.41 -24.67 -21.93
N CYS A 613 -32.40 -24.90 -23.23
CA CYS A 613 -33.14 -24.08 -24.17
C CYS A 613 -34.67 -24.24 -24.01
N GLY A 614 -35.43 -23.18 -24.28
CA GLY A 614 -36.88 -23.15 -24.23
C GLY A 614 -37.43 -21.72 -24.25
N SER A 615 -38.74 -21.59 -24.12
CA SER A 615 -39.37 -20.28 -24.04
C SER A 615 -39.15 -19.66 -22.67
N ASP A 616 -38.99 -18.32 -22.61
CA ASP A 616 -38.92 -17.51 -21.39
C ASP A 616 -37.83 -18.00 -20.39
N PRO A 617 -36.55 -18.07 -20.81
CA PRO A 617 -35.51 -18.64 -20.01
C PRO A 617 -35.14 -17.75 -18.83
N LEU A 618 -34.80 -18.36 -17.66
CA LEU A 618 -34.21 -17.70 -16.53
C LEU A 618 -32.70 -17.57 -16.72
N LEU A 619 -32.13 -16.43 -16.34
CA LEU A 619 -30.68 -16.30 -16.19
C LEU A 619 -30.29 -16.51 -14.72
N LEU A 620 -29.59 -17.59 -14.47
CA LEU A 620 -29.02 -17.96 -13.17
C LEU A 620 -27.55 -17.56 -13.13
N ILE A 621 -27.13 -16.82 -12.14
CA ILE A 621 -25.75 -16.35 -11.98
C ILE A 621 -25.26 -16.81 -10.61
N ALA A 622 -24.14 -17.52 -10.56
CA ALA A 622 -23.49 -17.94 -9.31
C ALA A 622 -22.13 -17.27 -9.16
N ASN A 623 -21.86 -16.68 -7.98
CA ASN A 623 -20.58 -16.11 -7.62
C ASN A 623 -20.12 -16.69 -6.27
N GLY A 624 -19.07 -17.49 -6.30
CA GLY A 624 -18.54 -18.25 -5.16
C GLY A 624 -18.76 -19.76 -5.27
N SER A 625 -17.86 -20.56 -4.72
CA SER A 625 -17.84 -22.01 -4.84
C SER A 625 -19.10 -22.68 -4.27
N TYR A 626 -19.47 -22.32 -3.04
CA TYR A 626 -20.67 -22.87 -2.38
C TYR A 626 -21.96 -22.38 -3.05
N GLN A 627 -21.95 -21.17 -3.57
CA GLN A 627 -23.07 -20.59 -4.30
C GLN A 627 -23.32 -21.31 -5.64
N LEU A 628 -22.24 -21.71 -6.33
CA LEU A 628 -22.36 -22.49 -7.56
C LEU A 628 -23.02 -23.85 -7.30
N GLU A 629 -22.65 -24.54 -6.22
CA GLU A 629 -23.26 -25.82 -5.83
C GLU A 629 -24.76 -25.66 -5.58
N GLN A 630 -25.16 -24.65 -4.80
CA GLN A 630 -26.56 -24.37 -4.51
C GLN A 630 -27.34 -24.00 -5.79
N MET A 631 -26.71 -23.24 -6.67
CA MET A 631 -27.34 -22.83 -7.95
C MET A 631 -27.52 -24.02 -8.89
N ARG A 632 -26.56 -24.96 -8.96
CA ARG A 632 -26.69 -26.16 -9.78
C ARG A 632 -27.81 -27.08 -9.27
N ARG A 633 -27.98 -27.22 -7.95
CA ARG A 633 -29.12 -27.96 -7.37
C ARG A 633 -30.45 -27.30 -7.76
N ALA A 634 -30.53 -25.97 -7.73
CA ALA A 634 -31.74 -25.26 -8.17
C ALA A 634 -31.96 -25.41 -9.67
N ALA A 635 -30.93 -25.37 -10.50
CA ALA A 635 -31.00 -25.58 -11.94
C ALA A 635 -31.52 -26.98 -12.30
N GLN A 636 -31.07 -28.02 -11.60
CA GLN A 636 -31.56 -29.38 -11.75
C GLN A 636 -33.07 -29.46 -11.48
N ARG A 637 -33.56 -28.83 -10.41
CA ARG A 637 -35.01 -28.81 -10.09
C ARG A 637 -35.82 -28.04 -11.15
N LEU A 638 -35.27 -26.95 -11.71
CA LEU A 638 -35.87 -26.23 -12.84
C LEU A 638 -35.96 -27.12 -14.09
N ALA A 639 -34.90 -27.90 -14.38
CA ALA A 639 -34.88 -28.84 -15.46
C ALA A 639 -35.95 -29.92 -15.32
N GLU A 640 -36.12 -30.49 -14.12
CA GLU A 640 -37.16 -31.46 -13.78
C GLU A 640 -38.58 -30.87 -13.96
N ALA A 641 -38.75 -29.58 -13.65
CA ALA A 641 -40.01 -28.84 -13.87
C ALA A 641 -40.20 -28.39 -15.32
N GLY A 642 -39.30 -28.72 -16.25
CA GLY A 642 -39.39 -28.36 -17.68
C GLY A 642 -39.05 -26.89 -17.98
N GLN A 643 -38.58 -26.12 -16.98
CA GLN A 643 -38.27 -24.70 -17.14
C GLN A 643 -36.95 -24.49 -17.87
N ALA A 644 -36.93 -23.55 -18.83
CA ALA A 644 -35.73 -23.14 -19.55
C ALA A 644 -34.85 -22.22 -18.63
N TYR A 645 -33.53 -22.41 -18.68
CA TYR A 645 -32.59 -21.56 -17.95
C TYR A 645 -31.22 -21.55 -18.61
N ARG A 646 -30.43 -20.54 -18.25
CA ARG A 646 -29.01 -20.41 -18.53
C ARG A 646 -28.27 -20.18 -17.19
N LEU A 647 -27.27 -21.01 -16.89
CA LEU A 647 -26.44 -20.88 -15.68
C LEU A 647 -25.05 -20.37 -16.03
N VAL A 648 -24.69 -19.21 -15.52
CA VAL A 648 -23.37 -18.59 -15.67
C VAL A 648 -22.65 -18.57 -14.32
N TYR A 649 -21.38 -18.99 -14.31
CA TYR A 649 -20.50 -18.79 -13.18
C TYR A 649 -19.70 -17.51 -13.35
N LEU A 650 -19.76 -16.63 -12.35
CA LEU A 650 -19.09 -15.33 -12.30
C LEU A 650 -17.91 -15.41 -11.33
N GLN A 651 -16.70 -15.62 -11.88
CA GLN A 651 -15.48 -15.75 -11.07
C GLN A 651 -14.84 -14.39 -10.71
N GLU A 652 -14.90 -13.43 -11.61
CA GLU A 652 -14.29 -12.11 -11.47
C GLU A 652 -15.32 -10.98 -11.66
N PRO A 653 -16.09 -10.65 -10.62
CA PRO A 653 -17.18 -9.66 -10.71
C PRO A 653 -16.71 -8.29 -11.17
N GLY A 654 -15.47 -7.88 -10.80
CA GLY A 654 -14.90 -6.60 -11.18
C GLY A 654 -14.85 -6.34 -12.69
N ARG A 655 -14.82 -7.39 -13.52
CA ARG A 655 -14.84 -7.28 -14.99
C ARG A 655 -16.21 -6.96 -15.58
N PHE A 656 -17.29 -7.12 -14.83
CA PHE A 656 -18.67 -6.96 -15.29
C PHE A 656 -19.38 -5.76 -14.67
N ARG A 657 -18.61 -4.84 -14.07
CA ARG A 657 -19.09 -3.55 -13.58
C ARG A 657 -18.92 -2.46 -14.64
N ALA A 658 -19.59 -1.32 -14.46
CA ALA A 658 -19.36 -0.16 -15.30
C ALA A 658 -17.96 0.42 -15.04
N PRO A 659 -17.15 0.69 -16.07
CA PRO A 659 -15.88 1.38 -15.89
C PRO A 659 -16.13 2.84 -15.50
N ARG A 660 -15.32 3.37 -14.57
CA ARG A 660 -15.45 4.74 -14.06
C ARG A 660 -14.60 5.75 -14.84
N ASP A 661 -13.54 5.26 -15.48
CA ASP A 661 -12.61 6.07 -16.26
C ASP A 661 -11.92 5.24 -17.37
N ARG A 662 -11.09 5.93 -18.17
CA ARG A 662 -10.36 5.32 -19.29
C ARG A 662 -9.47 4.13 -18.90
N TRP A 663 -8.95 4.11 -17.68
CA TRP A 663 -8.04 3.07 -17.21
C TRP A 663 -8.77 1.78 -16.85
N GLU A 664 -10.00 1.91 -16.35
CA GLU A 664 -10.83 0.76 -16.04
C GLU A 664 -11.46 0.13 -17.28
N VAL A 665 -11.60 0.86 -18.40
CA VAL A 665 -12.15 0.32 -19.65
C VAL A 665 -11.38 -0.91 -20.14
N GLU A 666 -10.06 -0.93 -19.96
CA GLU A 666 -9.23 -2.07 -20.35
C GLU A 666 -9.34 -3.27 -19.38
N ALA A 667 -9.83 -3.04 -18.17
CA ALA A 667 -9.98 -4.08 -17.14
C ALA A 667 -11.36 -4.74 -17.12
N VAL A 668 -12.35 -4.17 -17.79
CA VAL A 668 -13.71 -4.74 -17.88
C VAL A 668 -13.89 -5.61 -19.12
N ALA A 669 -14.93 -6.45 -19.11
CA ALA A 669 -15.30 -7.30 -20.22
C ALA A 669 -15.86 -6.45 -21.39
N ASP A 670 -15.57 -6.87 -22.61
CA ASP A 670 -16.16 -6.26 -23.81
C ASP A 670 -17.66 -6.58 -23.94
N GLU A 671 -18.36 -5.76 -24.71
CA GLU A 671 -19.80 -5.91 -24.93
C GLU A 671 -20.18 -7.28 -25.54
N ALA A 672 -19.33 -7.85 -26.40
CA ALA A 672 -19.59 -9.14 -27.04
C ALA A 672 -19.55 -10.29 -26.01
N LEU A 673 -18.63 -10.22 -25.02
CA LEU A 673 -18.57 -11.19 -23.94
C LEU A 673 -19.76 -11.02 -22.99
N VAL A 674 -20.13 -9.79 -22.67
CA VAL A 674 -21.27 -9.47 -21.81
C VAL A 674 -22.56 -9.99 -22.45
N GLU A 675 -22.83 -9.65 -23.71
CA GLU A 675 -24.03 -10.11 -24.42
C GLU A 675 -24.09 -11.64 -24.56
N ARG A 676 -22.94 -12.28 -24.83
CA ARG A 676 -22.86 -13.74 -24.92
C ARG A 676 -23.21 -14.44 -23.61
N LEU A 677 -22.81 -13.90 -22.47
CA LEU A 677 -23.01 -14.54 -21.16
C LEU A 677 -24.29 -14.07 -20.45
N PHE A 678 -24.67 -12.82 -20.62
CA PHE A 678 -25.79 -12.16 -19.95
C PHE A 678 -26.76 -11.49 -20.93
N PRO A 679 -27.25 -12.21 -21.93
CA PRO A 679 -28.02 -11.61 -23.00
C PRO A 679 -29.29 -10.92 -22.52
N ASP A 680 -29.67 -9.83 -23.17
CA ASP A 680 -30.86 -9.04 -22.84
C ASP A 680 -32.16 -9.84 -22.98
N SER A 681 -32.17 -10.86 -23.87
CA SER A 681 -33.30 -11.78 -24.02
C SER A 681 -33.65 -12.57 -22.76
N HIS A 682 -32.72 -12.65 -21.77
CA HIS A 682 -32.93 -13.29 -20.48
C HIS A 682 -33.25 -12.25 -19.43
N GLU A 683 -34.45 -11.72 -19.46
CA GLU A 683 -34.86 -10.58 -18.62
C GLU A 683 -34.96 -10.92 -17.12
N ARG A 684 -35.35 -12.17 -16.77
CA ARG A 684 -35.51 -12.63 -15.40
C ARG A 684 -34.18 -13.21 -14.89
N ARG A 685 -33.57 -12.54 -13.92
CA ARG A 685 -32.21 -12.87 -13.44
C ARG A 685 -32.19 -13.20 -11.95
N VAL A 686 -31.53 -14.29 -11.58
CA VAL A 686 -31.26 -14.65 -10.17
C VAL A 686 -29.76 -14.74 -9.97
N LEU A 687 -29.23 -13.87 -9.14
CA LEU A 687 -27.83 -13.92 -8.69
C LEU A 687 -27.77 -14.50 -7.29
N LEU A 688 -26.97 -15.53 -7.09
CA LEU A 688 -26.54 -16.04 -5.78
C LEU A 688 -25.05 -15.76 -5.60
N THR A 689 -24.70 -14.89 -4.67
CA THR A 689 -23.34 -14.40 -4.46
C THR A 689 -22.76 -14.76 -3.11
N HIS A 690 -21.44 -14.89 -3.05
CA HIS A 690 -20.66 -14.99 -1.81
C HIS A 690 -20.81 -13.74 -0.93
N MET A 691 -20.87 -12.58 -1.55
CA MET A 691 -20.92 -11.24 -0.93
C MET A 691 -22.33 -10.91 -0.38
N ARG A 692 -22.45 -9.77 0.27
CA ARG A 692 -23.77 -9.18 0.59
C ARG A 692 -24.51 -8.81 -0.70
N ALA A 693 -25.80 -9.11 -0.72
CA ALA A 693 -26.64 -8.90 -1.90
C ALA A 693 -26.67 -7.44 -2.36
N GLU A 694 -26.66 -6.51 -1.42
CA GLU A 694 -26.70 -5.07 -1.64
C GLU A 694 -25.44 -4.59 -2.37
N VAL A 695 -24.28 -5.07 -1.95
CA VAL A 695 -22.99 -4.73 -2.54
C VAL A 695 -22.89 -5.30 -3.96
N ALA A 696 -23.20 -6.60 -4.12
CA ALA A 696 -23.18 -7.24 -5.44
C ALA A 696 -24.11 -6.53 -6.42
N ARG A 697 -25.32 -6.17 -6.00
CA ARG A 697 -26.28 -5.42 -6.84
C ARG A 697 -25.73 -4.06 -7.24
N GLY A 698 -25.10 -3.33 -6.31
CA GLY A 698 -24.56 -2.00 -6.55
C GLY A 698 -23.42 -2.01 -7.59
N HIS A 699 -22.57 -3.03 -7.59
CA HIS A 699 -21.46 -3.12 -8.55
C HIS A 699 -21.85 -3.75 -9.87
N LEU A 700 -22.75 -4.72 -9.85
CA LEU A 700 -23.12 -5.54 -11.03
C LEU A 700 -24.37 -5.06 -11.75
N TRP A 701 -24.81 -3.82 -11.52
CA TRP A 701 -25.98 -3.28 -12.20
C TRP A 701 -25.94 -3.39 -13.74
N PRO A 702 -24.77 -3.36 -14.42
CA PRO A 702 -24.77 -3.52 -15.89
C PRO A 702 -25.29 -4.88 -16.35
N ILE A 703 -25.06 -5.94 -15.56
CA ILE A 703 -25.59 -7.28 -15.84
C ILE A 703 -26.84 -7.62 -15.04
N LEU A 704 -27.41 -6.68 -14.28
CA LEU A 704 -28.62 -6.80 -13.46
C LEU A 704 -29.53 -5.58 -13.65
N PRO A 705 -29.93 -5.27 -14.90
CA PRO A 705 -30.46 -3.93 -15.25
C PRO A 705 -31.83 -3.62 -14.65
N ASP A 706 -32.70 -4.64 -14.46
CA ASP A 706 -34.05 -4.42 -13.94
C ASP A 706 -34.22 -4.98 -12.51
N ALA A 707 -34.40 -4.07 -11.54
CA ALA A 707 -34.59 -4.42 -10.14
C ALA A 707 -35.87 -5.24 -9.88
N ARG A 708 -36.91 -5.12 -10.74
CA ARG A 708 -38.17 -5.86 -10.60
C ARG A 708 -38.04 -7.29 -11.14
N ARG A 709 -37.23 -7.46 -12.18
CA ARG A 709 -36.97 -8.75 -12.85
C ARG A 709 -35.70 -9.44 -12.35
N THR A 710 -35.03 -8.87 -11.33
CA THR A 710 -33.79 -9.40 -10.75
C THR A 710 -33.98 -9.73 -9.28
N SER A 711 -33.50 -10.91 -8.87
CA SER A 711 -33.36 -11.30 -7.47
C SER A 711 -31.88 -11.52 -7.15
N VAL A 712 -31.39 -10.90 -6.09
CA VAL A 712 -30.02 -11.10 -5.60
C VAL A 712 -30.08 -11.71 -4.20
N LEU A 713 -29.41 -12.85 -4.03
CA LEU A 713 -29.26 -13.59 -2.78
C LEU A 713 -27.77 -13.62 -2.41
N GLY A 714 -27.46 -13.51 -1.13
CA GLY A 714 -26.09 -13.51 -0.66
C GLY A 714 -25.99 -13.50 0.86
N TYR A 715 -24.82 -13.18 1.39
CA TYR A 715 -24.55 -13.09 2.81
C TYR A 715 -25.42 -12.01 3.46
N ARG A 716 -25.98 -12.30 4.64
CA ARG A 716 -26.92 -11.42 5.35
C ARG A 716 -26.51 -11.14 6.79
N ASN A 717 -25.24 -11.26 7.11
CA ASN A 717 -24.71 -11.18 8.47
C ASN A 717 -25.44 -12.12 9.46
N ARG A 718 -25.85 -13.29 8.98
CA ARG A 718 -26.44 -14.33 9.81
C ARG A 718 -25.46 -15.48 9.89
N GLY A 719 -25.02 -15.77 11.09
CA GLY A 719 -24.04 -16.81 11.35
C GLY A 719 -24.26 -17.43 12.72
N GLY A 720 -23.28 -18.19 13.15
CA GLY A 720 -23.29 -18.93 14.39
C GLY A 720 -22.44 -20.17 14.27
N THR A 721 -22.56 -21.09 15.20
CA THR A 721 -21.96 -22.44 15.12
C THR A 721 -22.83 -23.30 14.20
N LEU A 722 -22.59 -23.20 12.90
CA LEU A 722 -23.36 -23.84 11.84
C LEU A 722 -22.41 -24.59 10.90
N ASP A 723 -22.90 -25.68 10.30
CA ASP A 723 -22.22 -26.26 9.14
C ASP A 723 -22.52 -25.43 7.86
N GLU A 724 -21.96 -25.82 6.73
CA GLU A 724 -22.09 -25.08 5.46
C GLU A 724 -23.57 -24.98 5.02
N ALA A 725 -24.32 -26.06 5.13
CA ALA A 725 -25.75 -26.07 4.80
C ALA A 725 -26.55 -25.16 5.75
N GLY A 726 -26.21 -25.16 7.04
CA GLY A 726 -26.78 -24.25 8.02
C GLY A 726 -26.46 -22.78 7.72
N MET A 727 -25.25 -22.46 7.28
CA MET A 727 -24.88 -21.13 6.85
C MET A 727 -25.67 -20.68 5.62
N GLN A 728 -25.85 -21.56 4.62
CA GLN A 728 -26.68 -21.28 3.45
C GLN A 728 -28.14 -21.02 3.83
N PHE A 729 -28.69 -21.85 4.73
CA PHE A 729 -30.05 -21.71 5.21
C PHE A 729 -30.26 -20.42 6.02
N ALA A 730 -29.39 -20.14 6.99
CA ALA A 730 -29.49 -18.95 7.85
C ALA A 730 -29.44 -17.64 7.05
N ASN A 731 -28.63 -17.60 5.99
CA ASN A 731 -28.51 -16.46 5.09
C ASN A 731 -29.55 -16.44 3.95
N ARG A 732 -30.47 -17.41 3.89
CA ARG A 732 -31.45 -17.58 2.81
C ARG A 732 -30.80 -17.66 1.44
N ALA A 733 -29.72 -18.40 1.35
CA ALA A 733 -28.88 -18.57 0.18
C ALA A 733 -28.82 -20.02 -0.32
N CYS A 734 -29.66 -20.93 0.22
CA CYS A 734 -29.75 -22.31 -0.25
C CYS A 734 -30.57 -22.43 -1.55
N TRP A 735 -30.46 -23.57 -2.23
CA TRP A 735 -31.13 -23.88 -3.49
C TRP A 735 -32.67 -23.66 -3.42
N GLY A 736 -33.30 -23.95 -2.29
CA GLY A 736 -34.72 -23.69 -2.11
C GLY A 736 -35.07 -22.19 -2.12
N ASN A 737 -34.21 -21.33 -1.59
CA ASN A 737 -34.40 -19.87 -1.68
C ASN A 737 -34.21 -19.36 -3.12
N VAL A 738 -33.30 -19.97 -3.90
CA VAL A 738 -33.14 -19.70 -5.34
C VAL A 738 -34.42 -20.05 -6.08
N LEU A 739 -34.98 -21.23 -5.88
CA LEU A 739 -36.26 -21.65 -6.49
C LEU A 739 -37.43 -20.75 -6.10
N ALA A 740 -37.49 -20.34 -4.82
CA ALA A 740 -38.50 -19.39 -4.37
C ALA A 740 -38.36 -18.01 -5.06
N ALA A 741 -37.14 -17.58 -5.33
CA ALA A 741 -36.87 -16.38 -6.12
C ALA A 741 -37.28 -16.54 -7.60
N CYS A 742 -36.97 -17.69 -8.21
CA CYS A 742 -37.41 -18.05 -9.56
C CYS A 742 -38.93 -18.05 -9.67
N ALA A 743 -39.63 -18.75 -8.77
CA ALA A 743 -41.10 -18.80 -8.75
C ALA A 743 -41.71 -17.38 -8.67
N ARG A 744 -41.15 -16.50 -7.84
CA ARG A 744 -41.59 -15.11 -7.73
C ARG A 744 -41.38 -14.33 -9.04
N LEU A 745 -40.25 -14.51 -9.71
CA LEU A 745 -39.96 -13.83 -10.98
C LEU A 745 -40.81 -14.39 -12.14
N MET A 746 -41.18 -15.65 -12.07
CA MET A 746 -42.09 -16.31 -13.02
C MET A 746 -43.55 -16.04 -12.73
N GLU A 747 -43.86 -15.38 -11.61
CA GLU A 747 -45.24 -15.12 -11.14
C GLU A 747 -46.05 -16.40 -10.89
N VAL A 748 -45.40 -17.48 -10.45
CA VAL A 748 -46.03 -18.76 -10.10
C VAL A 748 -45.93 -19.05 -8.59
N PRO A 749 -46.86 -19.86 -8.03
CA PRO A 749 -46.75 -20.32 -6.65
C PRO A 749 -45.42 -21.04 -6.39
N ARG A 750 -44.83 -20.88 -5.19
CA ARG A 750 -43.58 -21.58 -4.81
C ARG A 750 -43.69 -23.11 -4.95
N THR A 751 -44.91 -23.63 -4.73
CA THR A 751 -45.21 -25.07 -4.87
C THR A 751 -45.17 -25.57 -6.33
N ALA A 752 -45.00 -24.68 -7.30
CA ALA A 752 -44.71 -25.10 -8.67
C ALA A 752 -43.28 -25.64 -8.85
N LEU A 753 -42.36 -25.26 -7.97
CA LEU A 753 -40.93 -25.64 -8.02
C LEU A 753 -40.44 -26.34 -6.74
N LEU A 754 -41.19 -26.27 -5.65
CA LEU A 754 -40.88 -26.84 -4.32
C LEU A 754 -42.04 -27.71 -3.86
N THR A 755 -41.78 -28.78 -3.07
CA THR A 755 -42.85 -29.47 -2.38
C THR A 755 -43.48 -28.56 -1.31
N PRO A 756 -44.69 -28.85 -0.82
CA PRO A 756 -45.29 -28.07 0.26
C PRO A 756 -44.40 -27.99 1.51
N GLU A 757 -43.69 -29.06 1.86
CA GLU A 757 -42.82 -29.18 3.01
C GLU A 757 -41.53 -28.33 2.77
N GLU A 758 -40.92 -28.37 1.59
CA GLU A 758 -39.78 -27.54 1.20
C GLU A 758 -40.19 -26.06 1.20
N ALA A 759 -41.36 -25.72 0.67
CA ALA A 759 -41.87 -24.35 0.67
C ALA A 759 -42.11 -23.82 2.10
N ALA A 760 -42.56 -24.67 3.02
CA ALA A 760 -42.67 -24.36 4.43
C ALA A 760 -41.31 -24.14 5.09
N ALA A 761 -40.31 -24.97 4.77
CA ALA A 761 -38.96 -24.84 5.27
C ALA A 761 -38.30 -23.51 4.78
N VAL A 762 -38.44 -23.18 3.50
CA VAL A 762 -37.99 -21.87 2.94
C VAL A 762 -38.65 -20.69 3.62
N ALA A 763 -39.90 -20.85 4.04
CA ALA A 763 -40.66 -19.83 4.78
C ALA A 763 -40.27 -19.75 6.28
N GLY A 764 -39.39 -20.64 6.77
CA GLY A 764 -38.99 -20.75 8.18
C GLY A 764 -40.07 -21.38 9.07
N LYS A 765 -40.97 -22.21 8.51
CA LYS A 765 -42.09 -22.89 9.19
C LYS A 765 -42.02 -24.40 9.11
N GLY A 766 -41.01 -24.96 8.44
CA GLY A 766 -40.81 -26.38 8.26
C GLY A 766 -39.41 -26.84 8.69
N ASP A 767 -39.11 -28.12 8.43
CA ASP A 767 -37.81 -28.70 8.77
C ASP A 767 -36.71 -28.19 7.82
N PRO A 768 -35.70 -27.47 8.32
CA PRO A 768 -34.59 -26.97 7.48
C PRO A 768 -33.74 -28.08 6.88
N ALA A 769 -33.78 -29.32 7.43
CA ALA A 769 -33.03 -30.45 6.90
C ALA A 769 -33.44 -30.82 5.47
N LEU A 770 -34.66 -30.51 5.05
CA LEU A 770 -35.15 -30.69 3.68
C LEU A 770 -34.39 -29.85 2.63
N LEU A 771 -33.72 -28.80 3.07
CA LEU A 771 -33.00 -27.85 2.20
C LEU A 771 -31.47 -28.04 2.25
N ARG A 772 -31.00 -29.08 2.93
CA ARG A 772 -29.57 -29.44 3.01
C ARG A 772 -29.05 -30.11 1.77
#